data_03ad2e088d24a4563cad5824aded6fa8
#
_entry.id   03ad2e088d24a4563cad5824aded6fa8
#
_cell.length_a   1.000
_cell.length_b   1.000
_cell.length_c   1.000
_cell.angle_alpha   90.00
_cell.angle_beta   90.00
_cell.angle_gamma   90.00
#
_symmetry.space_group_name_H-M   'P 1'
#
loop_
_entity.id
_entity.type
_entity.pdbx_description
1 polymer ?
#
loop_
_entity_poly.entity_id
_entity_poly.type
_entity_poly.pdbx_seq_one_letter_code
_entity_poly.pdbx_strand_id
1 'polypeptide(L)'
;MKNVLKNLIAMAMTVVAGTTVIAQQKAAHLDMSAANGMITDKVSQLQFSVNSQLPVCNVNGLDGEALRFDGYSNYVEAALPVSSFSKSQLTISIVLAAETYPMMNVAEAEYAPTYATIFGNLDENTREGFAIELSSQGNLRLRFGSAYANGFLFTANGTKTLQCGRWNMVTAVLDKNSNKASLYLNGEEIGSCKMSRSDIRYNASKTFMIGKDETDLKSGCFLINTFCGLIDDIVVYNESLTSDKIAQMASNVNAAKPDFNYPASRYAESLWRPQFHGMPSGGWTNECHGMTYSDGKYHVFFQKNANGPYMARLHWGHISSENLYKWTEEPIAIAPGEAYDIKGCWSGCVFDDNNITNILYTAVDNGRAVIAHATPEDKGLVSWTKQGIAINGRPSGLSDDFRDPYFFSADGNKYVIVGTGKDGIGACTLHKYENGSWTNDGRIFFRGTNGNQHGTFWEMPNMTYMGNGKWLFTVTPLGMGSGVRTIYWIGKVNGDGTFTPDNDQPKTLEINGISKDGYGLLSPTIYQKDGKTILLGIVPDKLPSEVNSSMGWAHNYSLPREISIAENGELIQKPLESLKAMRTDVCVEKSQELFGEMSLSPVCGRQIELLGEFTVGSGEMGFHFFKSANGKATLSYNTNNGMLTLDFTTLARRSNDGGSYNGVYSTVLPDKPMPGEKLKMHVFIDCSIADIFINDKWAYSVRMFPTNIEQIETEVFATSPVEVSVKAWTLDAERSGSTSVKGIFTDAQDTQSQIFNLAGQQCPSIPQKGVFIKNGKKYVAN
;
A
#
# COMPACT_ATOMS: atom_id res chain seq x y z
N MET A 1 34.57 27.94 -75.65
CA MET A 1 35.45 26.87 -76.15
C MET A 1 36.20 26.30 -74.98
N LYS A 2 35.77 25.17 -74.60
CA LYS A 2 36.55 23.93 -74.46
C LYS A 2 37.65 23.99 -73.40
N ASN A 3 37.33 23.44 -72.22
CA ASN A 3 37.77 22.12 -71.78
C ASN A 3 39.26 22.14 -71.37
N VAL A 4 39.58 21.76 -70.16
CA VAL A 4 39.58 20.43 -69.63
C VAL A 4 39.85 20.51 -68.13
N LEU A 5 38.96 20.06 -67.37
CA LEU A 5 39.14 19.78 -65.94
C LEU A 5 39.94 18.48 -65.82
N LYS A 6 41.17 18.59 -65.32
CA LYS A 6 41.89 17.37 -64.90
C LYS A 6 41.72 17.13 -63.42
N ASN A 7 41.10 16.02 -63.16
CA ASN A 7 40.96 15.39 -61.82
C ASN A 7 42.33 15.13 -61.21
N LEU A 8 42.61 15.75 -60.08
CA LEU A 8 43.54 15.24 -59.09
C LEU A 8 42.77 14.71 -57.91
N ILE A 9 42.59 13.41 -57.92
CA ILE A 9 42.18 12.67 -56.77
C ILE A 9 43.40 12.62 -55.86
N ALA A 10 43.42 13.49 -54.86
CA ALA A 10 44.28 13.33 -53.70
C ALA A 10 43.63 12.25 -52.79
N MET A 11 44.21 11.08 -52.83
CA MET A 11 43.91 10.00 -51.94
C MET A 11 44.38 10.38 -50.52
N ALA A 12 43.56 11.07 -49.76
CA ALA A 12 43.78 11.23 -48.32
C ALA A 12 43.56 9.86 -47.71
N MET A 13 44.63 9.15 -47.41
CA MET A 13 44.60 8.03 -46.47
C MET A 13 44.22 8.59 -45.11
N THR A 14 42.92 8.57 -44.80
CA THR A 14 42.41 8.68 -43.42
C THR A 14 42.82 7.39 -42.74
N VAL A 15 43.88 7.43 -41.94
CA VAL A 15 44.15 6.40 -40.96
C VAL A 15 43.00 6.49 -39.96
N VAL A 16 41.95 5.72 -40.19
CA VAL A 16 41.01 5.39 -39.18
C VAL A 16 41.80 4.55 -38.17
N ALA A 17 42.30 5.19 -37.13
CA ALA A 17 42.69 4.46 -35.93
C ALA A 17 41.43 3.74 -35.44
N GLY A 18 41.29 2.51 -35.88
CA GLY A 18 40.34 1.60 -35.33
C GLY A 18 40.70 1.41 -33.87
N THR A 19 40.09 2.20 -32.99
CA THR A 19 39.97 1.78 -31.58
C THR A 19 39.21 0.50 -31.63
N THR A 20 39.91 -0.62 -31.59
CA THR A 20 39.32 -1.91 -31.20
C THR A 20 38.71 -1.65 -29.84
N VAL A 21 37.39 -1.49 -29.80
CA VAL A 21 36.63 -1.56 -28.56
C VAL A 21 36.86 -2.99 -28.07
N ILE A 22 37.86 -3.16 -27.20
CA ILE A 22 38.05 -4.43 -26.49
C ILE A 22 36.74 -4.61 -25.71
N ALA A 23 35.97 -5.62 -26.10
CA ALA A 23 34.74 -5.94 -25.38
C ALA A 23 35.10 -6.17 -23.92
N GLN A 24 34.42 -5.47 -23.02
CA GLN A 24 34.62 -5.60 -21.57
C GLN A 24 34.46 -7.08 -21.17
N GLN A 25 35.45 -7.62 -20.45
CA GLN A 25 35.46 -9.01 -20.06
C GLN A 25 34.53 -9.18 -18.84
N LYS A 26 33.28 -9.55 -19.10
CA LYS A 26 32.32 -9.91 -18.04
C LYS A 26 32.69 -11.25 -17.45
N ALA A 27 32.73 -11.33 -16.11
CA ALA A 27 32.88 -12.56 -15.33
C ALA A 27 31.52 -13.16 -14.97
N ALA A 28 30.51 -12.32 -14.76
CA ALA A 28 29.11 -12.70 -14.61
C ALA A 28 28.19 -11.56 -15.08
N HIS A 29 26.99 -11.91 -15.52
CA HIS A 29 25.94 -10.97 -15.90
C HIS A 29 24.58 -11.57 -15.55
N LEU A 30 24.08 -11.25 -14.37
CA LEU A 30 22.77 -11.67 -13.90
C LEU A 30 21.71 -10.73 -14.47
N ASP A 31 20.95 -11.24 -15.43
CA ASP A 31 19.69 -10.63 -15.86
C ASP A 31 18.64 -10.96 -14.81
N MET A 32 18.16 -9.93 -14.14
CA MET A 32 17.23 -10.09 -13.02
C MET A 32 15.77 -10.27 -13.46
N SER A 33 15.50 -10.43 -14.76
CA SER A 33 14.19 -10.87 -15.22
C SER A 33 14.00 -12.37 -14.90
N ALA A 34 13.11 -12.67 -13.95
CA ALA A 34 12.90 -14.03 -13.46
C ALA A 34 11.90 -14.78 -14.33
N ALA A 35 12.35 -15.46 -15.37
CA ALA A 35 11.51 -16.34 -16.18
C ALA A 35 11.15 -17.62 -15.40
N ASN A 36 9.88 -17.85 -15.14
CA ASN A 36 9.39 -19.00 -14.35
C ASN A 36 10.04 -19.10 -12.95
N GLY A 37 10.31 -17.98 -12.31
CA GLY A 37 10.96 -17.93 -11.00
C GLY A 37 12.46 -18.24 -11.01
N MET A 38 13.12 -18.18 -12.17
CA MET A 38 14.55 -18.41 -12.35
C MET A 38 15.22 -17.18 -12.96
N ILE A 39 16.32 -16.72 -12.40
CA ILE A 39 17.22 -15.75 -13.03
C ILE A 39 18.35 -16.47 -13.76
N THR A 40 18.95 -15.85 -14.78
CA THR A 40 19.99 -16.47 -15.61
C THR A 40 21.26 -15.61 -15.62
N ASP A 41 22.42 -16.23 -15.36
CA ASP A 41 23.71 -15.61 -15.67
C ASP A 41 23.99 -15.72 -17.18
N LYS A 42 23.97 -14.61 -17.88
CA LYS A 42 24.21 -14.53 -19.34
C LYS A 42 25.62 -14.95 -19.76
N VAL A 43 26.58 -15.02 -18.83
CA VAL A 43 27.98 -15.40 -19.13
C VAL A 43 28.13 -16.93 -19.01
N SER A 44 27.75 -17.52 -17.89
CA SER A 44 27.90 -18.95 -17.65
C SER A 44 26.69 -19.78 -18.09
N GLN A 45 25.56 -19.13 -18.41
CA GLN A 45 24.27 -19.77 -18.71
C GLN A 45 23.68 -20.58 -17.53
N LEU A 46 24.18 -20.35 -16.31
CA LEU A 46 23.62 -20.96 -15.10
C LEU A 46 22.33 -20.26 -14.70
N GLN A 47 21.41 -21.04 -14.18
CA GLN A 47 20.11 -20.57 -13.68
C GLN A 47 20.01 -20.73 -12.17
N PHE A 48 19.39 -19.76 -11.51
CA PHE A 48 19.24 -19.72 -10.05
C PHE A 48 17.78 -19.44 -9.69
N SER A 49 17.24 -20.23 -8.75
CA SER A 49 15.87 -20.06 -8.28
C SER A 49 15.74 -18.80 -7.43
N VAL A 50 14.67 -18.06 -7.61
CA VAL A 50 14.23 -17.06 -6.64
C VAL A 50 13.54 -17.77 -5.48
N ASN A 51 14.11 -17.67 -4.29
CA ASN A 51 13.45 -18.11 -3.06
C ASN A 51 12.33 -17.11 -2.75
N SER A 52 11.09 -17.56 -2.60
CA SER A 52 9.95 -16.69 -2.32
C SER A 52 8.80 -17.46 -1.69
N GLN A 53 8.13 -16.87 -0.70
CA GLN A 53 6.89 -17.42 -0.13
C GLN A 53 5.66 -17.09 -0.97
N LEU A 54 5.76 -16.07 -1.81
CA LEU A 54 4.68 -15.58 -2.68
C LEU A 54 5.10 -15.71 -4.15
N PRO A 55 4.17 -15.62 -5.09
CA PRO A 55 4.53 -15.62 -6.51
C PRO A 55 5.60 -14.57 -6.83
N VAL A 56 6.65 -15.01 -7.53
CA VAL A 56 7.73 -14.15 -8.00
C VAL A 56 7.18 -13.14 -9.00
N CYS A 57 7.58 -11.88 -8.87
CA CYS A 57 7.10 -10.80 -9.70
C CYS A 57 8.25 -10.10 -10.41
N ASN A 58 8.09 -9.92 -11.71
CA ASN A 58 8.84 -8.97 -12.50
C ASN A 58 8.00 -7.73 -12.74
N VAL A 59 8.65 -6.60 -12.85
CA VAL A 59 8.07 -5.31 -13.25
C VAL A 59 8.96 -4.69 -14.32
N ASN A 60 8.49 -3.61 -14.95
CA ASN A 60 9.31 -2.91 -15.93
C ASN A 60 10.62 -2.40 -15.30
N GLY A 61 11.75 -2.78 -15.87
CA GLY A 61 13.09 -2.32 -15.53
C GLY A 61 13.54 -1.13 -16.39
N LEU A 62 14.81 -0.80 -16.30
CA LEU A 62 15.45 0.16 -17.23
C LEU A 62 15.78 -0.50 -18.57
N ASP A 63 16.15 -1.76 -18.55
CA ASP A 63 16.43 -2.58 -19.74
C ASP A 63 15.67 -3.92 -19.62
N GLY A 64 14.43 -3.95 -20.09
CA GLY A 64 13.56 -5.12 -19.98
C GLY A 64 12.79 -5.18 -18.67
N GLU A 65 12.92 -6.28 -17.94
CA GLU A 65 12.21 -6.51 -16.67
C GLU A 65 13.19 -6.56 -15.49
N ALA A 66 12.77 -6.05 -14.34
CA ALA A 66 13.48 -6.11 -13.08
C ALA A 66 12.77 -7.05 -12.09
N LEU A 67 13.53 -7.74 -11.25
CA LEU A 67 12.99 -8.56 -10.16
C LEU A 67 12.52 -7.67 -9.02
N ARG A 68 11.29 -7.89 -8.54
CA ARG A 68 10.68 -7.19 -7.41
C ARG A 68 10.97 -7.94 -6.11
N PHE A 69 11.73 -7.30 -5.21
CA PHE A 69 12.00 -7.74 -3.84
C PHE A 69 10.99 -7.11 -2.89
N ASP A 70 10.34 -7.93 -2.06
CA ASP A 70 9.23 -7.50 -1.19
C ASP A 70 9.66 -7.07 0.23
N GLY A 71 10.94 -7.14 0.53
CA GLY A 71 11.50 -6.66 1.80
C GLY A 71 11.37 -7.62 2.97
N TYR A 72 10.85 -8.85 2.78
CA TYR A 72 10.74 -9.82 3.89
C TYR A 72 10.71 -11.30 3.49
N SER A 73 10.34 -11.64 2.24
CA SER A 73 10.04 -13.04 1.91
C SER A 73 10.83 -13.60 0.73
N ASN A 74 11.42 -12.74 -0.13
CA ASN A 74 12.11 -13.21 -1.30
C ASN A 74 13.57 -12.74 -1.41
N TYR A 75 14.41 -13.62 -1.96
CA TYR A 75 15.84 -13.42 -2.19
C TYR A 75 16.35 -14.45 -3.20
N VAL A 76 17.60 -14.28 -3.67
CA VAL A 76 18.23 -15.25 -4.57
C VAL A 76 19.55 -15.76 -3.98
N GLU A 77 19.80 -17.08 -4.15
CA GLU A 77 21.09 -17.71 -3.89
C GLU A 77 21.72 -18.15 -5.22
N ALA A 78 22.80 -17.50 -5.63
CA ALA A 78 23.46 -17.73 -6.90
C ALA A 78 24.83 -18.39 -6.72
N ALA A 79 24.98 -19.65 -7.17
CA ALA A 79 26.24 -20.38 -7.13
C ALA A 79 27.15 -20.00 -8.32
N LEU A 80 27.64 -18.76 -8.32
CA LEU A 80 28.52 -18.26 -9.37
C LEU A 80 29.93 -18.87 -9.26
N PRO A 81 30.58 -19.19 -10.40
CA PRO A 81 31.94 -19.78 -10.41
C PRO A 81 32.99 -18.69 -10.11
N VAL A 82 33.32 -18.45 -8.84
CA VAL A 82 34.34 -17.45 -8.42
C VAL A 82 35.72 -17.72 -9.00
N SER A 83 36.01 -18.90 -9.51
CA SER A 83 37.24 -19.21 -10.23
C SER A 83 37.43 -18.43 -11.51
N SER A 84 36.35 -17.89 -12.09
CA SER A 84 36.36 -17.02 -13.25
C SER A 84 36.64 -15.54 -12.91
N PHE A 85 36.62 -15.18 -11.61
CA PHE A 85 36.79 -13.81 -11.16
C PHE A 85 38.26 -13.43 -11.01
N SER A 86 38.64 -12.25 -11.46
CA SER A 86 39.98 -11.74 -11.33
C SER A 86 40.33 -11.45 -9.86
N LYS A 87 41.47 -11.96 -9.38
CA LYS A 87 41.95 -11.69 -8.01
C LYS A 87 42.61 -10.33 -7.84
N SER A 88 42.98 -9.67 -8.93
CA SER A 88 43.70 -8.40 -8.90
C SER A 88 42.85 -7.20 -9.21
N GLN A 89 41.84 -7.34 -10.07
CA GLN A 89 40.97 -6.26 -10.52
C GLN A 89 39.55 -6.78 -10.70
N LEU A 90 38.58 -6.12 -10.14
CA LEU A 90 37.17 -6.49 -10.25
C LEU A 90 36.31 -5.21 -10.22
N THR A 91 35.32 -5.13 -11.07
CA THR A 91 34.25 -4.14 -10.98
C THR A 91 32.91 -4.85 -10.91
N ILE A 92 32.08 -4.47 -9.95
CA ILE A 92 30.68 -4.93 -9.79
C ILE A 92 29.80 -3.72 -10.01
N SER A 93 28.85 -3.81 -10.95
CA SER A 93 27.87 -2.77 -11.23
C SER A 93 26.47 -3.34 -11.05
N ILE A 94 25.62 -2.65 -10.30
CA ILE A 94 24.27 -3.04 -9.95
C ILE A 94 23.31 -1.90 -10.25
N VAL A 95 22.28 -2.17 -11.04
CA VAL A 95 21.18 -1.24 -11.28
C VAL A 95 20.00 -1.64 -10.39
N LEU A 96 19.56 -0.73 -9.56
CA LEU A 96 18.51 -0.99 -8.58
C LEU A 96 17.66 0.24 -8.27
N ALA A 97 16.45 0.01 -7.78
CA ALA A 97 15.60 1.05 -7.20
C ALA A 97 15.08 0.57 -5.85
N ALA A 98 15.51 1.18 -4.75
CA ALA A 98 14.95 0.89 -3.44
C ALA A 98 13.59 1.60 -3.28
N GLU A 99 12.57 0.88 -2.85
CA GLU A 99 11.31 1.47 -2.41
C GLU A 99 11.47 2.05 -1.01
N THR A 100 12.13 1.30 -0.13
CA THR A 100 12.49 1.73 1.23
C THR A 100 13.81 1.06 1.65
N TYR A 101 14.39 1.53 2.75
CA TYR A 101 15.57 0.90 3.33
C TYR A 101 15.21 -0.37 4.11
N PRO A 102 16.16 -1.28 4.36
CA PRO A 102 15.98 -2.39 5.28
C PRO A 102 15.42 -1.95 6.63
N MET A 103 14.65 -2.79 7.29
CA MET A 103 14.06 -2.45 8.58
C MET A 103 15.10 -2.29 9.67
N MET A 104 14.87 -1.36 10.59
CA MET A 104 15.67 -1.24 11.79
C MET A 104 15.32 -2.37 12.77
N ASN A 105 16.33 -2.94 13.42
CA ASN A 105 16.07 -3.85 14.53
C ASN A 105 15.62 -3.05 15.76
N VAL A 106 14.35 -3.16 16.12
CA VAL A 106 13.77 -2.47 17.29
C VAL A 106 14.14 -3.11 18.62
N ALA A 107 14.65 -4.37 18.61
CA ALA A 107 15.01 -5.09 19.82
C ALA A 107 16.44 -4.77 20.29
N GLU A 108 17.30 -4.24 19.43
CA GLU A 108 18.64 -3.81 19.82
C GLU A 108 18.60 -2.38 20.32
N ALA A 109 18.91 -2.20 21.59
CA ALA A 109 19.11 -0.89 22.14
C ALA A 109 20.14 -0.12 21.29
N GLU A 110 19.75 1.07 20.87
CA GLU A 110 20.60 2.10 20.27
C GLU A 110 21.36 1.73 18.97
N TYR A 111 20.64 1.78 17.83
CA TYR A 111 21.17 2.33 16.56
C TYR A 111 22.21 1.55 15.76
N ALA A 112 22.49 0.29 16.04
CA ALA A 112 23.23 -0.51 15.07
C ALA A 112 22.39 -0.67 13.80
N PRO A 113 22.84 -0.14 12.65
CA PRO A 113 22.05 -0.24 11.42
C PRO A 113 21.97 -1.70 10.98
N THR A 114 20.75 -2.16 10.68
CA THR A 114 20.54 -3.42 9.97
C THR A 114 21.04 -3.26 8.54
N TYR A 115 21.63 -4.30 7.97
CA TYR A 115 22.11 -4.31 6.60
C TYR A 115 21.41 -5.41 5.79
N ALA A 116 21.04 -5.09 4.56
CA ALA A 116 20.69 -6.07 3.54
C ALA A 116 21.85 -6.19 2.54
N THR A 117 22.27 -7.41 2.23
CA THR A 117 23.22 -7.66 1.14
C THR A 117 22.48 -7.50 -0.19
N ILE A 118 22.88 -6.51 -0.98
CA ILE A 118 22.36 -6.32 -2.35
C ILE A 118 22.94 -7.42 -3.24
N PHE A 119 24.27 -7.64 -3.15
CA PHE A 119 24.98 -8.71 -3.85
C PHE A 119 26.28 -9.04 -3.11
N GLY A 120 26.51 -10.33 -2.79
CA GLY A 120 27.75 -10.76 -2.16
C GLY A 120 27.71 -12.18 -1.60
N ASN A 121 28.93 -12.70 -1.25
CA ASN A 121 29.11 -14.01 -0.61
C ASN A 121 30.15 -13.92 0.52
N LEU A 122 30.20 -12.79 1.21
CA LEU A 122 31.16 -12.55 2.28
C LEU A 122 30.95 -13.50 3.45
N ASP A 123 32.04 -14.11 3.92
CA ASP A 123 32.13 -14.83 5.18
C ASP A 123 33.09 -14.09 6.12
N GLU A 124 32.56 -13.50 7.18
CA GLU A 124 33.37 -12.75 8.17
C GLU A 124 34.32 -13.63 8.95
N ASN A 125 33.96 -14.90 9.19
CA ASN A 125 34.78 -15.83 9.95
C ASN A 125 36.04 -16.25 9.20
N THR A 126 35.88 -16.60 7.91
CA THR A 126 37.00 -16.96 7.04
C THR A 126 37.67 -15.72 6.42
N ARG A 127 37.00 -14.55 6.46
CA ARG A 127 37.41 -13.30 5.79
C ARG A 127 37.62 -13.50 4.31
N GLU A 128 36.63 -14.14 3.66
CA GLU A 128 36.60 -14.48 2.26
C GLU A 128 35.30 -14.00 1.61
N GLY A 129 35.35 -13.68 0.31
CA GLY A 129 34.24 -13.14 -0.42
C GLY A 129 34.16 -11.61 -0.40
N PHE A 130 33.06 -11.08 -0.88
CA PHE A 130 32.74 -9.64 -0.81
C PHE A 130 31.23 -9.45 -0.61
N ALA A 131 30.84 -8.28 -0.14
CA ALA A 131 29.44 -7.87 -0.05
C ALA A 131 29.28 -6.37 -0.32
N ILE A 132 28.30 -6.03 -1.15
CA ILE A 132 27.77 -4.68 -1.31
C ILE A 132 26.46 -4.65 -0.55
N GLU A 133 26.34 -3.76 0.44
CA GLU A 133 25.29 -3.78 1.43
C GLU A 133 24.64 -2.40 1.56
N LEU A 134 23.33 -2.40 1.81
CA LEU A 134 22.51 -1.23 2.11
C LEU A 134 22.03 -1.28 3.55
N SER A 135 22.28 -0.22 4.31
CA SER A 135 21.83 -0.10 5.69
C SER A 135 20.39 0.37 5.82
N SER A 136 19.78 0.16 6.99
CA SER A 136 18.48 0.71 7.39
C SER A 136 18.44 2.25 7.46
N GLN A 137 19.58 2.92 7.28
CA GLN A 137 19.70 4.37 7.19
C GLN A 137 20.05 4.86 5.77
N GLY A 138 20.07 3.94 4.79
CA GLY A 138 20.34 4.26 3.38
C GLY A 138 21.82 4.34 3.02
N ASN A 139 22.73 4.06 3.96
CA ASN A 139 24.17 4.08 3.67
C ASN A 139 24.59 2.79 2.98
N LEU A 140 25.44 2.95 1.96
CA LEU A 140 26.07 1.85 1.24
C LEU A 140 27.44 1.54 1.86
N ARG A 141 27.82 0.26 1.87
CA ARG A 141 29.19 -0.16 2.16
C ARG A 141 29.62 -1.32 1.27
N LEU A 142 30.91 -1.35 0.97
CA LEU A 142 31.59 -2.48 0.36
C LEU A 142 32.49 -3.14 1.39
N ARG A 143 32.33 -4.44 1.62
CA ARG A 143 33.23 -5.25 2.43
C ARG A 143 33.83 -6.34 1.57
N PHE A 144 35.11 -6.64 1.76
CA PHE A 144 35.77 -7.71 0.99
C PHE A 144 36.93 -8.33 1.74
N GLY A 145 37.15 -9.61 1.51
CA GLY A 145 38.29 -10.38 1.99
C GLY A 145 39.54 -10.10 1.13
N SER A 146 40.70 -10.04 1.77
CA SER A 146 41.99 -9.83 1.12
C SER A 146 43.03 -10.83 1.63
N ALA A 147 44.02 -11.21 0.80
CA ALA A 147 45.14 -12.03 1.16
C ALA A 147 46.16 -11.31 2.07
N TYR A 148 45.96 -10.03 2.36
CA TYR A 148 46.81 -9.27 3.28
C TYR A 148 46.85 -9.93 4.67
N ALA A 149 48.07 -10.03 5.28
CA ALA A 149 48.27 -10.55 6.65
C ALA A 149 47.58 -11.90 6.92
N ASN A 150 47.61 -12.84 5.94
CA ASN A 150 46.96 -14.17 6.00
C ASN A 150 45.43 -14.14 6.07
N GLY A 151 44.81 -13.02 5.67
CA GLY A 151 43.38 -12.80 5.59
C GLY A 151 42.93 -11.60 6.40
N PHE A 152 42.47 -10.58 5.72
CA PHE A 152 41.99 -9.33 6.33
C PHE A 152 40.67 -8.90 5.67
N LEU A 153 39.76 -8.38 6.47
CA LEU A 153 38.51 -7.82 6.01
C LEU A 153 38.65 -6.29 5.88
N PHE A 154 38.48 -5.79 4.67
CA PHE A 154 38.46 -4.35 4.39
C PHE A 154 37.03 -3.85 4.23
N THR A 155 36.80 -2.59 4.59
CA THR A 155 35.51 -1.92 4.43
C THR A 155 35.72 -0.53 3.80
N ALA A 156 34.95 -0.24 2.76
CA ALA A 156 34.77 1.10 2.22
C ALA A 156 33.33 1.55 2.50
N ASN A 157 33.19 2.55 3.36
CA ASN A 157 31.88 3.12 3.72
C ASN A 157 31.54 4.27 2.80
N GLY A 158 30.31 4.30 2.27
CA GLY A 158 29.80 5.41 1.51
C GLY A 158 29.46 6.60 2.41
N THR A 159 29.70 7.79 1.89
CA THR A 159 29.42 9.08 2.55
C THR A 159 28.09 9.71 2.10
N LYS A 160 27.43 9.10 1.11
CA LYS A 160 26.12 9.52 0.60
C LYS A 160 25.11 8.39 0.78
N THR A 161 23.86 8.75 1.06
CA THR A 161 22.76 7.81 1.15
C THR A 161 22.19 7.52 -0.25
N LEU A 162 21.82 6.26 -0.48
CA LEU A 162 21.04 5.85 -1.65
C LEU A 162 19.64 6.47 -1.53
N GLN A 163 19.14 7.08 -2.59
CA GLN A 163 17.81 7.69 -2.58
C GLN A 163 16.74 6.65 -3.00
N CYS A 164 15.72 6.47 -2.18
CA CYS A 164 14.55 5.66 -2.51
C CYS A 164 13.67 6.32 -3.57
N GLY A 165 12.81 5.51 -4.21
CA GLY A 165 11.84 6.00 -5.18
C GLY A 165 12.43 6.35 -6.57
N ARG A 166 13.70 6.03 -6.82
CA ARG A 166 14.38 6.27 -8.12
C ARG A 166 15.37 5.18 -8.43
N TRP A 167 15.68 5.04 -9.71
CA TRP A 167 16.74 4.16 -10.15
C TRP A 167 18.11 4.69 -9.74
N ASN A 168 18.97 3.80 -9.32
CA ASN A 168 20.35 4.08 -8.92
C ASN A 168 21.29 3.04 -9.54
N MET A 169 22.52 3.45 -9.82
CA MET A 169 23.62 2.54 -10.15
C MET A 169 24.64 2.55 -9.02
N VAL A 170 24.81 1.40 -8.39
CA VAL A 170 25.85 1.17 -7.36
C VAL A 170 26.99 0.42 -8.03
N THR A 171 28.21 0.95 -7.94
CA THR A 171 29.38 0.31 -8.53
C THR A 171 30.49 0.18 -7.48
N ALA A 172 31.04 -1.02 -7.34
CA ALA A 172 32.24 -1.28 -6.53
C ALA A 172 33.41 -1.62 -7.45
N VAL A 173 34.55 -0.99 -7.23
CA VAL A 173 35.81 -1.25 -7.94
C VAL A 173 36.87 -1.68 -6.95
N LEU A 174 37.46 -2.86 -7.17
CA LEU A 174 38.59 -3.37 -6.41
C LEU A 174 39.80 -3.42 -7.35
N ASP A 175 40.86 -2.68 -7.04
CA ASP A 175 42.05 -2.64 -7.86
C ASP A 175 43.33 -2.72 -7.02
N LYS A 176 43.93 -3.91 -7.01
CA LYS A 176 45.19 -4.19 -6.36
C LYS A 176 46.33 -3.31 -6.89
N ASN A 177 46.37 -3.01 -8.21
CA ASN A 177 47.42 -2.30 -8.84
C ASN A 177 47.49 -0.83 -8.38
N SER A 178 46.34 -0.17 -8.32
CA SER A 178 46.21 1.17 -7.74
C SER A 178 46.18 1.18 -6.20
N ASN A 179 46.12 0.00 -5.56
CA ASN A 179 45.99 -0.14 -4.12
C ASN A 179 44.74 0.48 -3.55
N LYS A 180 43.61 0.42 -4.28
CA LYS A 180 42.39 1.11 -3.91
C LYS A 180 41.14 0.23 -4.17
N ALA A 181 40.25 0.21 -3.21
CA ALA A 181 38.87 -0.22 -3.40
C ALA A 181 37.95 0.99 -3.29
N SER A 182 37.05 1.16 -4.24
CA SER A 182 36.16 2.33 -4.33
C SER A 182 34.71 1.91 -4.46
N LEU A 183 33.82 2.70 -3.88
CA LEU A 183 32.37 2.57 -3.97
C LEU A 183 31.78 3.82 -4.63
N TYR A 184 30.95 3.61 -5.67
CA TYR A 184 30.32 4.68 -6.45
C TYR A 184 28.80 4.58 -6.33
N LEU A 185 28.16 5.74 -6.33
CA LEU A 185 26.70 5.88 -6.45
C LEU A 185 26.42 6.85 -7.61
N ASN A 186 25.66 6.38 -8.61
CA ASN A 186 25.29 7.16 -9.79
C ASN A 186 26.48 7.84 -10.51
N GLY A 187 27.61 7.11 -10.61
CA GLY A 187 28.81 7.58 -11.29
C GLY A 187 29.77 8.38 -10.42
N GLU A 188 29.39 8.76 -9.20
CA GLU A 188 30.23 9.52 -8.27
C GLU A 188 30.85 8.61 -7.22
N GLU A 189 32.14 8.75 -6.94
CA GLU A 189 32.82 8.03 -5.87
C GLU A 189 32.34 8.56 -4.50
N ILE A 190 31.71 7.68 -3.71
CA ILE A 190 31.16 8.02 -2.41
C ILE A 190 31.98 7.45 -1.23
N GLY A 191 32.95 6.58 -1.50
CA GLY A 191 33.78 6.00 -0.46
C GLY A 191 34.91 5.16 -1.02
N SER A 192 36.00 5.03 -0.28
CA SER A 192 37.10 4.16 -0.66
C SER A 192 37.96 3.73 0.52
N CYS A 193 38.76 2.66 0.31
CA CYS A 193 39.77 2.20 1.26
C CYS A 193 41.00 1.64 0.53
N LYS A 194 42.13 1.46 1.24
CA LYS A 194 43.32 0.81 0.70
C LYS A 194 43.16 -0.71 0.69
N MET A 195 43.69 -1.42 -0.32
CA MET A 195 43.69 -2.89 -0.43
C MET A 195 44.97 -3.56 0.06
N SER A 196 45.98 -2.81 0.53
CA SER A 196 47.31 -3.29 0.90
C SER A 196 48.01 -4.05 -0.25
N ARG A 197 47.70 -3.74 -1.53
CA ARG A 197 48.23 -4.38 -2.72
C ARG A 197 48.19 -5.91 -2.70
N SER A 198 47.18 -6.47 -2.06
CA SER A 198 46.96 -7.90 -1.94
C SER A 198 45.81 -8.39 -2.77
N ASP A 199 45.82 -9.67 -3.14
CA ASP A 199 44.76 -10.31 -3.90
C ASP A 199 43.44 -10.34 -3.13
N ILE A 200 42.34 -10.27 -3.87
CA ILE A 200 40.99 -10.51 -3.35
C ILE A 200 40.88 -12.00 -2.98
N ARG A 201 40.39 -12.28 -1.79
CA ARG A 201 40.08 -13.65 -1.36
C ARG A 201 38.60 -13.92 -1.62
N TYR A 202 38.34 -14.86 -2.50
CA TYR A 202 36.98 -15.28 -2.81
C TYR A 202 36.59 -16.50 -1.94
N ASN A 203 35.33 -16.57 -1.53
CA ASN A 203 34.76 -17.75 -0.93
C ASN A 203 34.15 -18.65 -2.00
N ALA A 204 34.83 -19.79 -2.26
CA ALA A 204 34.35 -20.77 -3.25
C ALA A 204 33.27 -21.71 -2.69
N SER A 205 33.04 -21.70 -1.38
CA SER A 205 32.13 -22.62 -0.68
C SER A 205 30.74 -22.01 -0.47
N LYS A 206 30.62 -20.67 -0.60
CA LYS A 206 29.35 -19.95 -0.37
C LYS A 206 28.73 -19.44 -1.67
N THR A 207 27.44 -19.54 -1.75
CA THR A 207 26.63 -18.93 -2.80
C THR A 207 26.60 -17.40 -2.62
N PHE A 208 26.37 -16.66 -3.68
CA PHE A 208 26.08 -15.24 -3.62
C PHE A 208 24.66 -15.02 -3.18
N MET A 209 24.48 -14.19 -2.17
CA MET A 209 23.18 -13.71 -1.73
C MET A 209 22.81 -12.45 -2.52
N ILE A 210 21.57 -12.37 -2.96
CA ILE A 210 21.01 -11.18 -3.63
C ILE A 210 19.73 -10.81 -2.90
N GLY A 211 19.69 -9.59 -2.36
CA GLY A 211 18.52 -9.05 -1.68
C GLY A 211 18.38 -9.44 -0.21
N LYS A 212 19.29 -10.22 0.37
CA LYS A 212 19.23 -10.67 1.76
C LYS A 212 20.64 -10.89 2.31
N ASP A 213 20.87 -10.64 3.58
CA ASP A 213 22.08 -11.10 4.29
C ASP A 213 22.09 -12.62 4.43
N GLU A 214 23.27 -13.20 4.61
CA GLU A 214 23.42 -14.65 4.84
C GLU A 214 22.67 -15.11 6.09
N THR A 215 22.70 -14.30 7.13
CA THR A 215 22.02 -14.59 8.41
C THR A 215 20.56 -14.15 8.38
N ASP A 216 19.71 -14.87 9.11
CA ASP A 216 18.32 -14.47 9.31
C ASP A 216 18.21 -13.55 10.52
N LEU A 217 17.88 -12.29 10.30
CA LEU A 217 17.43 -11.39 11.33
C LEU A 217 15.92 -11.22 11.22
N LYS A 218 15.17 -11.48 12.31
CA LYS A 218 13.71 -11.53 12.30
C LYS A 218 13.08 -10.59 13.33
N SER A 219 11.92 -10.06 12.94
CA SER A 219 10.93 -9.47 13.84
C SER A 219 9.64 -10.29 13.72
N GLY A 220 9.30 -11.08 14.75
CA GLY A 220 8.25 -12.09 14.65
C GLY A 220 8.55 -13.12 13.56
N CYS A 221 7.62 -13.27 12.61
CA CYS A 221 7.78 -14.16 11.44
C CYS A 221 8.46 -13.50 10.24
N PHE A 222 8.78 -12.20 10.28
CA PHE A 222 9.30 -11.43 9.14
C PHE A 222 10.82 -11.30 9.19
N LEU A 223 11.49 -11.52 8.05
CA LEU A 223 12.89 -11.14 7.86
C LEU A 223 12.98 -9.62 7.75
N ILE A 224 13.99 -9.01 8.40
CA ILE A 224 14.16 -7.55 8.41
C ILE A 224 15.47 -7.08 7.76
N ASN A 225 16.44 -7.95 7.56
CA ASN A 225 17.69 -7.68 6.87
C ASN A 225 17.61 -8.06 5.37
N THR A 226 16.57 -7.60 4.72
CA THR A 226 16.24 -7.86 3.32
C THR A 226 16.08 -6.56 2.55
N PHE A 227 16.35 -6.60 1.25
CA PHE A 227 16.15 -5.50 0.33
C PHE A 227 14.67 -5.39 -0.06
N CYS A 228 14.16 -4.17 -0.12
CA CYS A 228 12.80 -3.86 -0.60
C CYS A 228 12.91 -2.92 -1.80
N GLY A 229 12.51 -3.39 -2.99
CA GLY A 229 12.65 -2.60 -4.22
C GLY A 229 12.86 -3.48 -5.44
N LEU A 230 13.53 -2.93 -6.44
CA LEU A 230 13.78 -3.55 -7.73
C LEU A 230 15.30 -3.73 -7.94
N ILE A 231 15.70 -4.87 -8.49
CA ILE A 231 17.05 -5.05 -9.05
C ILE A 231 16.87 -5.45 -10.51
N ASP A 232 17.47 -4.67 -11.39
CA ASP A 232 17.36 -4.84 -12.85
C ASP A 232 18.53 -5.64 -13.42
N ASP A 233 19.76 -5.28 -13.03
CA ASP A 233 20.95 -5.89 -13.61
C ASP A 233 22.10 -5.94 -12.61
N ILE A 234 22.87 -7.04 -12.62
CA ILE A 234 24.10 -7.21 -11.86
C ILE A 234 25.19 -7.70 -12.78
N VAL A 235 26.22 -6.88 -13.01
CA VAL A 235 27.35 -7.23 -13.88
C VAL A 235 28.66 -7.19 -13.11
N VAL A 236 29.43 -8.27 -13.26
CA VAL A 236 30.80 -8.40 -12.73
C VAL A 236 31.80 -8.38 -13.87
N TYR A 237 32.77 -7.45 -13.84
CA TYR A 237 33.83 -7.32 -14.83
C TYR A 237 35.16 -7.72 -14.21
N ASN A 238 36.00 -8.46 -14.99
CA ASN A 238 37.36 -8.84 -14.62
C ASN A 238 38.39 -7.73 -14.84
N GLU A 239 37.96 -6.50 -14.72
CA GLU A 239 38.80 -5.32 -14.90
C GLU A 239 38.40 -4.19 -13.95
N SER A 240 39.29 -3.25 -13.74
CA SER A 240 39.04 -2.03 -12.98
C SER A 240 38.50 -0.96 -13.94
N LEU A 241 37.20 -0.71 -13.93
CA LEU A 241 36.60 0.37 -14.74
C LEU A 241 37.06 1.75 -14.23
N THR A 242 37.32 2.67 -15.15
CA THR A 242 37.66 4.05 -14.80
C THR A 242 36.45 4.83 -14.34
N SER A 243 36.67 5.87 -13.52
CA SER A 243 35.58 6.76 -13.04
C SER A 243 34.80 7.38 -14.21
N ASP A 244 35.45 7.76 -15.30
CA ASP A 244 34.77 8.30 -16.50
C ASP A 244 33.83 7.26 -17.12
N LYS A 245 34.26 6.01 -17.19
CA LYS A 245 33.43 4.93 -17.71
C LYS A 245 32.23 4.65 -16.82
N ILE A 246 32.44 4.64 -15.51
CA ILE A 246 31.37 4.46 -14.52
C ILE A 246 30.36 5.62 -14.58
N ALA A 247 30.86 6.88 -14.71
CA ALA A 247 29.99 8.03 -14.88
C ALA A 247 29.20 7.98 -16.20
N GLN A 248 29.81 7.52 -17.28
CA GLN A 248 29.12 7.29 -18.56
C GLN A 248 28.03 6.24 -18.44
N MET A 249 28.27 5.11 -17.75
CA MET A 249 27.27 4.06 -17.53
C MET A 249 26.09 4.58 -16.70
N ALA A 250 26.35 5.42 -15.71
CA ALA A 250 25.34 5.99 -14.83
C ALA A 250 24.51 7.12 -15.45
N SER A 251 24.90 7.68 -16.59
CA SER A 251 24.36 8.94 -17.14
C SER A 251 22.84 8.92 -17.41
N ASN A 252 22.25 7.75 -17.66
CA ASN A 252 20.84 7.59 -18.01
C ASN A 252 20.02 6.83 -16.95
N VAL A 253 20.62 6.50 -15.82
CA VAL A 253 19.95 5.67 -14.80
C VAL A 253 18.66 6.30 -14.26
N ASN A 254 18.58 7.62 -14.20
CA ASN A 254 17.40 8.34 -13.70
C ASN A 254 16.40 8.76 -14.80
N ALA A 255 16.52 8.23 -16.02
CA ALA A 255 15.65 8.63 -17.13
C ALA A 255 14.19 8.14 -17.02
N ALA A 256 13.94 7.11 -16.24
CA ALA A 256 12.61 6.54 -16.02
C ALA A 256 12.29 6.46 -14.52
N LYS A 257 10.99 6.54 -14.19
CA LYS A 257 10.51 6.24 -12.82
C LYS A 257 10.43 4.73 -12.62
N PRO A 258 10.85 4.20 -11.45
CA PRO A 258 10.59 2.81 -11.10
C PRO A 258 9.09 2.61 -10.81
N ASP A 259 8.56 1.45 -11.21
CA ASP A 259 7.22 0.99 -10.85
C ASP A 259 7.30 -0.07 -9.77
N PHE A 260 6.88 0.25 -8.56
CA PHE A 260 6.88 -0.67 -7.42
C PHE A 260 5.58 -1.47 -7.27
N ASN A 261 4.60 -1.25 -8.13
CA ASN A 261 3.33 -1.97 -8.06
C ASN A 261 3.53 -3.46 -8.31
N TYR A 262 2.90 -4.28 -7.48
CA TYR A 262 2.84 -5.70 -7.77
C TYR A 262 1.81 -5.98 -8.87
N PRO A 263 2.14 -6.81 -9.85
CA PRO A 263 1.17 -7.19 -10.87
C PRO A 263 0.00 -7.96 -10.24
N ALA A 264 -1.20 -7.80 -10.79
CA ALA A 264 -2.41 -8.47 -10.29
C ALA A 264 -2.26 -10.00 -10.21
N SER A 265 -1.41 -10.59 -11.07
CA SER A 265 -1.09 -12.02 -11.07
C SER A 265 -0.49 -12.51 -9.75
N ARG A 266 0.19 -11.66 -8.96
CA ARG A 266 0.72 -12.03 -7.64
C ARG A 266 -0.38 -12.53 -6.70
N TYR A 267 -1.59 -12.02 -6.85
CA TYR A 267 -2.72 -12.29 -5.96
C TYR A 267 -3.87 -13.03 -6.66
N ALA A 268 -3.63 -13.61 -7.84
CA ALA A 268 -4.67 -14.26 -8.64
C ALA A 268 -5.41 -15.39 -7.90
N GLU A 269 -4.70 -16.07 -6.99
CA GLU A 269 -5.28 -17.16 -6.18
C GLU A 269 -5.86 -16.65 -4.84
N SER A 270 -5.78 -15.36 -4.55
CA SER A 270 -6.28 -14.80 -3.29
C SER A 270 -7.80 -14.73 -3.30
N LEU A 271 -8.44 -15.41 -2.33
CA LEU A 271 -9.88 -15.31 -2.11
C LEU A 271 -10.28 -14.02 -1.40
N TRP A 272 -9.31 -13.31 -0.78
CA TRP A 272 -9.58 -12.24 0.18
C TRP A 272 -9.15 -10.85 -0.26
N ARG A 273 -8.25 -10.77 -1.27
CA ARG A 273 -7.75 -9.46 -1.69
C ARG A 273 -8.85 -8.65 -2.41
N PRO A 274 -9.22 -7.48 -1.86
CA PRO A 274 -10.17 -6.58 -2.50
C PRO A 274 -9.71 -6.12 -3.90
N GLN A 275 -10.67 -5.88 -4.79
CA GLN A 275 -10.40 -5.50 -6.18
C GLN A 275 -10.67 -4.02 -6.44
N PHE A 276 -11.61 -3.41 -5.69
CA PHE A 276 -12.00 -2.01 -5.90
C PHE A 276 -11.94 -1.14 -4.63
N HIS A 277 -11.65 -1.72 -3.48
CA HIS A 277 -11.33 -0.94 -2.28
C HIS A 277 -9.90 -0.39 -2.34
N GLY A 278 -9.69 0.83 -1.84
CA GLY A 278 -8.37 1.46 -1.76
C GLY A 278 -7.44 0.65 -0.85
N MET A 279 -6.24 0.39 -1.34
CA MET A 279 -5.15 -0.22 -0.58
C MET A 279 -3.85 -0.15 -1.39
N PRO A 280 -2.66 -0.24 -0.75
CA PRO A 280 -1.41 -0.40 -1.48
C PRO A 280 -1.35 -1.72 -2.24
N SER A 281 -0.49 -1.81 -3.24
CA SER A 281 -0.29 -3.03 -4.03
C SER A 281 0.27 -4.18 -3.20
N GLY A 282 0.96 -3.88 -2.09
CA GLY A 282 1.46 -4.84 -1.11
C GLY A 282 1.93 -4.17 0.18
N GLY A 283 2.39 -4.98 1.13
CA GLY A 283 2.87 -4.50 2.43
C GLY A 283 1.74 -4.18 3.41
N TRP A 284 2.03 -3.37 4.40
CA TRP A 284 1.10 -2.98 5.46
C TRP A 284 0.61 -1.55 5.25
N THR A 285 -0.67 -1.34 5.50
CA THR A 285 -1.28 0.00 5.56
C THR A 285 -2.08 0.17 6.84
N ASN A 286 -2.33 1.43 7.22
CA ASN A 286 -3.20 1.78 8.32
C ASN A 286 -3.97 3.08 7.99
N GLU A 287 -4.04 4.02 8.90
CA GLU A 287 -4.83 5.24 8.83
C GLU A 287 -4.65 6.04 7.54
N CYS A 288 -5.75 6.59 7.02
CA CYS A 288 -5.73 7.55 5.94
C CYS A 288 -5.41 8.94 6.50
N HIS A 289 -4.27 9.51 6.10
CA HIS A 289 -3.81 10.81 6.59
C HIS A 289 -4.50 11.98 5.93
N GLY A 290 -4.92 11.84 4.69
CA GLY A 290 -5.59 12.90 3.96
C GLY A 290 -5.88 12.51 2.51
N MET A 291 -6.86 13.21 1.96
CA MET A 291 -7.24 13.12 0.55
C MET A 291 -7.16 14.52 -0.06
N THR A 292 -6.70 14.62 -1.29
CA THR A 292 -6.75 15.83 -2.10
C THR A 292 -7.01 15.48 -3.57
N TYR A 293 -7.23 16.49 -4.42
CA TYR A 293 -7.43 16.31 -5.85
C TYR A 293 -6.46 17.19 -6.63
N SER A 294 -5.61 16.55 -7.42
CA SER A 294 -4.62 17.22 -8.25
C SER A 294 -4.45 16.46 -9.57
N ASP A 295 -4.09 17.17 -10.63
CA ASP A 295 -3.80 16.60 -11.96
C ASP A 295 -4.84 15.58 -12.46
N GLY A 296 -6.14 15.86 -12.20
CA GLY A 296 -7.25 15.01 -12.66
C GLY A 296 -7.54 13.78 -11.81
N LYS A 297 -6.84 13.58 -10.68
CA LYS A 297 -6.96 12.42 -9.80
C LYS A 297 -7.22 12.79 -8.35
N TYR A 298 -7.89 11.92 -7.62
CA TYR A 298 -7.88 11.88 -6.17
C TYR A 298 -6.59 11.23 -5.71
N HIS A 299 -5.95 11.79 -4.70
CA HIS A 299 -4.75 11.29 -4.06
C HIS A 299 -5.07 11.02 -2.59
N VAL A 300 -4.74 9.83 -2.11
CA VAL A 300 -4.92 9.42 -0.71
C VAL A 300 -3.57 9.04 -0.14
N PHE A 301 -3.24 9.64 0.99
CA PHE A 301 -2.00 9.40 1.74
C PHE A 301 -2.30 8.63 3.02
N PHE A 302 -1.38 7.75 3.43
CA PHE A 302 -1.64 6.82 4.52
C PHE A 302 -0.35 6.33 5.18
N GLN A 303 -0.47 5.72 6.36
CA GLN A 303 0.64 4.99 6.97
C GLN A 303 0.98 3.77 6.13
N LYS A 304 2.28 3.60 5.82
CA LYS A 304 2.79 2.46 5.06
C LYS A 304 4.04 1.86 5.69
N ASN A 305 4.11 0.52 5.68
CA ASN A 305 5.35 -0.24 5.72
C ASN A 305 5.47 -1.05 4.43
N ALA A 306 6.44 -0.71 3.57
CA ALA A 306 6.70 -1.41 2.33
C ALA A 306 7.53 -2.69 2.51
N ASN A 307 8.25 -2.83 3.65
CA ASN A 307 9.09 -4.00 3.97
C ASN A 307 8.29 -5.22 4.42
N GLY A 308 6.99 -5.22 4.26
CA GLY A 308 6.15 -6.36 4.56
C GLY A 308 4.82 -5.98 5.23
N PRO A 309 3.90 -6.96 5.37
CA PRO A 309 2.56 -6.73 5.86
C PRO A 309 2.48 -6.72 7.39
N TYR A 310 3.30 -5.90 8.04
CA TYR A 310 3.35 -5.73 9.49
C TYR A 310 3.68 -4.28 9.87
N MET A 311 3.24 -3.86 11.05
CA MET A 311 3.56 -2.52 11.57
C MET A 311 5.05 -2.44 11.92
N ALA A 312 5.71 -1.40 11.41
CA ALA A 312 7.12 -1.18 11.65
C ALA A 312 7.48 0.32 11.54
N ARG A 313 8.67 0.67 11.02
CA ARG A 313 9.07 2.06 10.76
C ARG A 313 8.17 2.68 9.70
N LEU A 314 7.38 3.68 10.09
CA LEU A 314 6.29 4.22 9.27
C LEU A 314 6.78 5.23 8.23
N HIS A 315 6.20 5.11 7.05
CA HIS A 315 6.31 6.01 5.91
C HIS A 315 4.92 6.54 5.56
N TRP A 316 4.84 7.57 4.74
CA TRP A 316 3.61 7.97 4.07
C TRP A 316 3.55 7.30 2.71
N GLY A 317 2.67 6.32 2.58
CA GLY A 317 2.27 5.74 1.31
C GLY A 317 1.32 6.67 0.57
N HIS A 318 1.14 6.40 -0.73
CA HIS A 318 0.34 7.22 -1.62
C HIS A 318 -0.34 6.33 -2.65
N ILE A 319 -1.64 6.47 -2.79
CA ILE A 319 -2.42 5.89 -3.89
C ILE A 319 -3.20 6.99 -4.61
N SER A 320 -3.41 6.81 -5.91
CA SER A 320 -4.19 7.74 -6.74
C SER A 320 -5.33 7.03 -7.46
N SER A 321 -6.39 7.78 -7.78
CA SER A 321 -7.56 7.28 -8.50
C SER A 321 -8.30 8.39 -9.25
N GLU A 322 -8.75 8.14 -10.46
CA GLU A 322 -9.63 9.05 -11.20
C GLU A 322 -11.10 8.97 -10.71
N ASN A 323 -11.48 7.86 -10.07
CA ASN A 323 -12.90 7.49 -9.86
C ASN A 323 -13.21 6.93 -8.46
N LEU A 324 -12.19 6.78 -7.57
CA LEU A 324 -12.28 6.29 -6.19
C LEU A 324 -12.64 4.80 -6.04
N TYR A 325 -12.52 4.00 -7.11
CA TYR A 325 -12.70 2.54 -7.07
C TYR A 325 -11.65 1.77 -7.89
N LYS A 326 -10.86 2.45 -8.72
CA LYS A 326 -9.68 1.90 -9.37
C LYS A 326 -8.45 2.67 -8.89
N TRP A 327 -7.55 1.97 -8.23
CA TRP A 327 -6.44 2.57 -7.50
C TRP A 327 -5.09 2.20 -8.12
N THR A 328 -4.18 3.14 -8.13
CA THR A 328 -2.77 2.95 -8.49
C THR A 328 -1.92 3.37 -7.31
N GLU A 329 -0.96 2.55 -6.92
CA GLU A 329 0.02 2.94 -5.91
C GLU A 329 1.09 3.82 -6.55
N GLU A 330 1.33 4.96 -5.93
CA GLU A 330 2.37 5.90 -6.27
C GLU A 330 3.61 5.66 -5.37
N PRO A 331 4.78 6.19 -5.69
CA PRO A 331 5.93 6.12 -4.80
C PRO A 331 5.64 6.67 -3.40
N ILE A 332 6.41 6.20 -2.40
CA ILE A 332 6.34 6.72 -1.03
C ILE A 332 6.50 8.25 -1.04
N ALA A 333 5.52 8.95 -0.46
CA ALA A 333 5.50 10.40 -0.45
C ALA A 333 6.49 10.97 0.58
N ILE A 334 6.44 10.50 1.84
CA ILE A 334 7.35 10.93 2.91
C ILE A 334 8.02 9.71 3.54
N ALA A 335 9.34 9.68 3.52
CA ALA A 335 10.16 8.64 4.17
C ALA A 335 10.97 9.23 5.32
N PRO A 336 11.21 8.48 6.39
CA PRO A 336 12.15 8.91 7.45
C PRO A 336 13.55 9.16 6.90
N GLY A 337 14.24 10.19 7.39
CA GLY A 337 15.59 10.52 6.94
C GLY A 337 16.23 11.68 7.67
N GLU A 338 15.40 12.56 8.23
CA GLU A 338 15.86 13.68 9.03
C GLU A 338 16.05 13.30 10.50
N ALA A 339 16.87 14.04 11.23
CA ALA A 339 17.11 13.77 12.65
C ALA A 339 15.82 13.78 13.49
N TYR A 340 14.83 14.58 13.10
CA TYR A 340 13.56 14.71 13.82
C TYR A 340 12.51 13.66 13.43
N ASP A 341 12.74 12.87 12.37
CA ASP A 341 11.82 11.81 11.92
C ASP A 341 12.47 10.45 11.71
N ILE A 342 13.67 10.26 12.22
CA ILE A 342 14.48 9.06 11.98
C ILE A 342 13.78 7.77 12.41
N LYS A 343 12.87 7.83 13.37
CA LYS A 343 12.09 6.68 13.87
C LYS A 343 10.77 6.47 13.12
N GLY A 344 10.31 7.44 12.35
CA GLY A 344 9.11 7.31 11.55
C GLY A 344 8.44 8.63 11.21
N CYS A 345 7.75 8.62 10.07
CA CYS A 345 6.81 9.65 9.66
C CYS A 345 5.41 9.12 9.96
N TRP A 346 4.86 9.56 11.10
CA TRP A 346 3.55 9.11 11.58
C TRP A 346 2.42 9.95 10.99
N SER A 347 1.20 9.70 11.45
CA SER A 347 -0.02 10.30 10.90
C SER A 347 -0.06 11.82 10.96
N GLY A 348 -0.95 12.38 10.15
CA GLY A 348 -1.15 13.81 10.03
C GLY A 348 -2.25 14.14 9.03
N CYS A 349 -2.11 15.23 8.30
CA CYS A 349 -3.10 15.66 7.31
C CYS A 349 -2.49 16.17 6.01
N VAL A 350 -3.30 16.13 4.96
CA VAL A 350 -3.08 16.82 3.68
C VAL A 350 -4.09 17.93 3.55
N PHE A 351 -3.67 19.11 3.15
CA PHE A 351 -4.54 20.27 2.99
C PHE A 351 -4.03 21.22 1.90
N ASP A 352 -4.95 21.95 1.31
CA ASP A 352 -4.60 22.98 0.33
C ASP A 352 -4.62 24.36 1.01
N ASP A 353 -3.53 25.11 0.86
CA ASP A 353 -3.41 26.48 1.30
C ASP A 353 -2.86 27.35 0.15
N ASN A 354 -3.61 28.37 -0.25
CA ASN A 354 -3.26 29.25 -1.38
C ASN A 354 -2.97 28.47 -2.68
N ASN A 355 -3.74 27.43 -2.98
CA ASN A 355 -3.59 26.52 -4.13
C ASN A 355 -2.27 25.71 -4.12
N ILE A 356 -1.65 25.54 -2.98
CA ILE A 356 -0.51 24.65 -2.76
C ILE A 356 -0.96 23.55 -1.81
N THR A 357 -0.79 22.31 -2.23
CA THR A 357 -1.02 21.15 -1.37
C THR A 357 0.09 21.06 -0.33
N ASN A 358 -0.25 20.83 0.92
CA ASN A 358 0.67 20.77 2.05
C ASN A 358 0.45 19.48 2.82
N ILE A 359 1.50 18.97 3.45
CA ILE A 359 1.45 17.89 4.44
C ILE A 359 1.93 18.43 5.78
N LEU A 360 1.15 18.19 6.85
CA LEU A 360 1.64 18.23 8.22
C LEU A 360 1.61 16.82 8.78
N TYR A 361 2.72 16.36 9.35
CA TYR A 361 2.85 15.01 9.87
C TYR A 361 3.55 14.96 11.22
N THR A 362 3.25 13.92 11.98
CA THR A 362 3.96 13.63 13.22
C THR A 362 5.29 13.01 12.90
N ALA A 363 6.36 13.71 13.19
CA ALA A 363 7.73 13.27 13.01
C ALA A 363 8.29 12.76 14.34
N VAL A 364 8.85 11.56 14.37
CA VAL A 364 9.28 10.90 15.61
C VAL A 364 10.77 10.64 15.58
N ASP A 365 11.45 11.15 16.59
CA ASP A 365 12.84 10.84 16.92
C ASP A 365 12.92 9.86 18.13
N ASN A 366 14.00 9.89 18.90
CA ASN A 366 14.25 9.03 20.06
C ASN A 366 13.31 9.26 21.26
N GLY A 367 12.00 9.24 21.04
CA GLY A 367 10.97 9.35 22.06
C GLY A 367 10.31 10.73 22.12
N ARG A 368 10.64 11.62 21.17
CA ARG A 368 9.97 12.92 21.04
C ARG A 368 9.19 12.97 19.73
N ALA A 369 7.95 13.44 19.81
CA ALA A 369 7.13 13.77 18.65
C ALA A 369 7.15 15.30 18.42
N VAL A 370 7.32 15.69 17.14
CA VAL A 370 7.15 17.06 16.66
C VAL A 370 6.23 17.04 15.45
N ILE A 371 5.62 18.17 15.11
CA ILE A 371 4.87 18.29 13.87
C ILE A 371 5.78 18.88 12.81
N ALA A 372 5.99 18.15 11.74
CA ALA A 372 6.80 18.56 10.60
C ALA A 372 5.93 18.90 9.38
N HIS A 373 6.51 19.64 8.44
CA HIS A 373 5.85 20.15 7.25
C HIS A 373 6.56 19.69 5.98
N ALA A 374 5.80 19.40 4.92
CA ALA A 374 6.32 19.12 3.60
C ALA A 374 5.43 19.72 2.51
N THR A 375 6.06 20.05 1.36
CA THR A 375 5.39 20.60 0.18
C THR A 375 5.75 19.79 -1.07
N PRO A 376 4.85 19.64 -2.05
CA PRO A 376 5.13 18.86 -3.24
C PRO A 376 6.06 19.59 -4.22
N GLU A 377 6.80 18.83 -4.99
CA GLU A 377 7.65 19.32 -6.09
C GLU A 377 6.94 19.24 -7.45
N ASP A 378 5.87 18.46 -7.53
CA ASP A 378 5.14 18.20 -8.77
C ASP A 378 3.61 18.14 -8.55
N LYS A 379 2.83 18.31 -9.63
CA LYS A 379 1.36 18.26 -9.58
C LYS A 379 0.80 16.85 -9.35
N GLY A 380 1.57 15.81 -9.69
CA GLY A 380 1.21 14.42 -9.42
C GLY A 380 1.41 14.04 -7.95
N LEU A 381 1.91 14.96 -7.12
CA LEU A 381 2.14 14.80 -5.68
C LEU A 381 3.02 13.58 -5.34
N VAL A 382 3.96 13.25 -6.24
CA VAL A 382 4.83 12.07 -6.12
C VAL A 382 6.11 12.39 -5.37
N SER A 383 6.66 13.60 -5.57
CA SER A 383 7.89 14.04 -4.93
C SER A 383 7.61 15.19 -3.96
N TRP A 384 8.22 15.12 -2.78
CA TRP A 384 7.97 16.07 -1.70
C TRP A 384 9.27 16.58 -1.07
N THR A 385 9.29 17.86 -0.75
CA THR A 385 10.37 18.51 0.00
C THR A 385 9.95 18.75 1.43
N LYS A 386 10.71 18.21 2.39
CA LYS A 386 10.54 18.48 3.80
C LYS A 386 10.96 19.90 4.14
N GLN A 387 10.06 20.66 4.76
CA GLN A 387 10.26 22.06 5.13
C GLN A 387 10.77 22.24 6.58
N GLY A 388 10.90 21.13 7.33
CA GLY A 388 11.34 21.12 8.72
C GLY A 388 10.19 21.11 9.73
N ILE A 389 10.50 21.46 10.97
CA ILE A 389 9.56 21.41 12.10
C ILE A 389 8.62 22.62 12.07
N ALA A 390 7.32 22.37 12.01
CA ALA A 390 6.27 23.40 12.07
C ALA A 390 5.84 23.70 13.52
N ILE A 391 5.67 22.65 14.38
CA ILE A 391 5.35 22.81 15.80
C ILE A 391 6.35 21.98 16.60
N ASN A 392 7.13 22.65 17.46
CA ASN A 392 8.26 22.05 18.16
C ASN A 392 7.84 21.38 19.47
N GLY A 393 7.25 20.18 19.33
CA GLY A 393 6.97 19.30 20.45
C GLY A 393 5.72 19.64 21.24
N ARG A 394 5.47 18.80 22.23
CA ARG A 394 4.29 18.82 23.08
C ARG A 394 4.33 19.97 24.10
N PRO A 395 3.27 20.79 24.22
CA PRO A 395 3.13 21.72 25.33
C PRO A 395 3.09 21.03 26.70
N SER A 396 3.50 21.72 27.75
CA SER A 396 3.47 21.20 29.13
C SER A 396 2.03 20.98 29.63
N GLY A 397 1.83 20.03 30.55
CA GLY A 397 0.54 19.73 31.19
C GLY A 397 -0.43 18.90 30.35
N LEU A 398 0.07 18.23 29.32
CA LEU A 398 -0.67 17.27 28.49
C LEU A 398 -0.16 15.85 28.75
N SER A 399 -0.88 14.82 28.26
CA SER A 399 -0.40 13.43 28.25
C SER A 399 0.89 13.28 27.45
N ASP A 400 1.58 12.14 27.56
CA ASP A 400 2.81 11.91 26.82
C ASP A 400 2.60 11.76 25.31
N ASP A 401 1.37 11.45 24.89
CA ASP A 401 0.97 11.40 23.49
C ASP A 401 0.65 12.79 22.94
N PHE A 402 1.24 13.13 21.78
CA PHE A 402 1.00 14.37 21.05
C PHE A 402 1.26 14.09 19.56
N ARG A 403 0.19 13.85 18.78
CA ARG A 403 0.30 13.41 17.37
C ARG A 403 -0.94 13.72 16.55
N ASP A 404 -0.85 13.44 15.25
CA ASP A 404 -1.90 13.51 14.27
C ASP A 404 -2.44 14.95 14.07
N PRO A 405 -1.60 15.85 13.51
CA PRO A 405 -2.03 17.22 13.24
C PRO A 405 -3.13 17.23 12.17
N TYR A 406 -4.11 18.12 12.34
CA TYR A 406 -5.12 18.42 11.34
C TYR A 406 -5.29 19.91 11.14
N PHE A 407 -5.20 20.36 9.88
CA PHE A 407 -5.36 21.77 9.49
C PHE A 407 -6.82 22.09 9.19
N PHE A 408 -7.29 23.25 9.64
CA PHE A 408 -8.54 23.85 9.18
C PHE A 408 -8.44 25.38 9.17
N SER A 409 -9.33 26.03 8.43
CA SER A 409 -9.46 27.49 8.45
C SER A 409 -10.88 27.92 8.78
N ALA A 410 -11.02 28.95 9.62
CA ALA A 410 -12.29 29.51 10.00
C ALA A 410 -12.16 31.05 10.18
N ASP A 411 -13.14 31.82 9.70
CA ASP A 411 -13.20 33.27 9.79
C ASP A 411 -11.89 33.97 9.37
N GLY A 412 -11.25 33.46 8.31
CA GLY A 412 -10.00 33.98 7.74
C GLY A 412 -8.74 33.65 8.54
N ASN A 413 -8.85 32.94 9.65
CA ASN A 413 -7.73 32.46 10.44
C ASN A 413 -7.38 31.00 10.06
N LYS A 414 -6.09 30.65 10.23
CA LYS A 414 -5.57 29.28 10.00
C LYS A 414 -5.26 28.64 11.34
N TYR A 415 -5.67 27.38 11.48
CA TYR A 415 -5.53 26.61 12.71
C TYR A 415 -5.00 25.21 12.42
N VAL A 416 -4.24 24.67 13.37
CA VAL A 416 -3.88 23.25 13.46
C VAL A 416 -4.35 22.72 14.80
N ILE A 417 -5.04 21.58 14.79
CA ILE A 417 -5.33 20.82 16.00
C ILE A 417 -4.43 19.59 16.03
N VAL A 418 -4.00 19.19 17.23
CA VAL A 418 -3.14 18.00 17.41
C VAL A 418 -3.75 17.14 18.51
N GLY A 419 -3.84 15.83 18.26
CA GLY A 419 -4.37 14.86 19.19
C GLY A 419 -3.51 14.72 20.44
N THR A 420 -4.13 14.65 21.61
CA THR A 420 -3.50 14.51 22.92
C THR A 420 -4.49 14.00 23.97
N GLY A 421 -4.08 13.97 25.20
CA GLY A 421 -4.94 13.84 26.39
C GLY A 421 -4.60 14.90 27.42
N LYS A 422 -5.59 15.26 28.24
CA LYS A 422 -5.43 16.18 29.37
C LYS A 422 -6.23 15.68 30.57
N ASP A 423 -5.59 15.59 31.73
CA ASP A 423 -6.20 15.11 32.98
C ASP A 423 -6.93 13.76 32.83
N GLY A 424 -6.34 12.83 32.06
CA GLY A 424 -6.91 11.48 31.81
C GLY A 424 -8.12 11.46 30.86
N ILE A 425 -8.34 12.53 30.10
CA ILE A 425 -9.42 12.64 29.13
C ILE A 425 -8.84 13.05 27.77
N GLY A 426 -9.30 12.42 26.70
CA GLY A 426 -8.91 12.75 25.34
C GLY A 426 -9.22 14.19 24.98
N ALA A 427 -8.30 14.83 24.25
CA ALA A 427 -8.35 16.24 23.88
C ALA A 427 -7.60 16.50 22.58
N CYS A 428 -7.81 17.68 22.00
CA CYS A 428 -6.93 18.24 20.99
C CYS A 428 -6.41 19.60 21.45
N THR A 429 -5.14 19.89 21.14
CA THR A 429 -4.59 21.26 21.26
C THR A 429 -5.04 22.12 20.09
N LEU A 430 -4.94 23.43 20.24
CA LEU A 430 -5.20 24.43 19.20
C LEU A 430 -3.95 25.27 18.96
N HIS A 431 -3.49 25.30 17.72
CA HIS A 431 -2.37 26.10 17.26
C HIS A 431 -2.86 27.06 16.19
N LYS A 432 -2.70 28.35 16.40
CA LYS A 432 -3.08 29.40 15.44
C LYS A 432 -1.85 29.85 14.65
N TYR A 433 -2.00 30.09 13.37
CA TYR A 433 -0.93 30.69 12.57
C TYR A 433 -0.89 32.19 12.78
N GLU A 434 0.17 32.70 13.40
CA GLU A 434 0.37 34.11 13.69
C GLU A 434 1.83 34.51 13.49
N ASN A 435 2.08 35.68 12.91
CA ASN A 435 3.43 36.23 12.72
C ASN A 435 4.42 35.23 12.01
N GLY A 436 3.91 34.43 11.07
CA GLY A 436 4.73 33.52 10.30
C GLY A 436 5.02 32.18 10.97
N SER A 437 4.39 31.85 12.10
CA SER A 437 4.59 30.61 12.84
C SER A 437 3.30 30.14 13.53
N TRP A 438 3.30 28.86 13.92
CA TRP A 438 2.22 28.27 14.72
C TRP A 438 2.43 28.56 16.20
N THR A 439 1.38 29.03 16.91
CA THR A 439 1.40 29.14 18.38
C THR A 439 1.55 27.72 19.00
N ASN A 440 2.21 27.64 20.15
CA ASN A 440 2.40 26.38 20.88
C ASN A 440 2.30 26.61 22.40
N ASP A 441 1.21 27.23 22.83
CA ASP A 441 0.96 27.70 24.21
C ASP A 441 0.15 26.69 25.06
N GLY A 442 -0.21 25.53 24.50
CA GLY A 442 -0.98 24.49 25.18
C GLY A 442 -2.49 24.77 25.25
N ARG A 443 -2.99 25.71 24.46
CA ARG A 443 -4.43 25.98 24.36
C ARG A 443 -5.16 24.74 23.92
N ILE A 444 -6.28 24.42 24.54
CA ILE A 444 -7.14 23.29 24.17
C ILE A 444 -8.19 23.76 23.16
N PHE A 445 -8.26 23.04 22.05
CA PHE A 445 -9.31 23.16 21.03
C PHE A 445 -10.65 22.66 21.54
N PHE A 446 -10.64 21.40 21.96
CA PHE A 446 -11.78 20.71 22.55
C PHE A 446 -11.28 19.51 23.36
N ARG A 447 -12.02 19.14 24.40
CA ARG A 447 -11.75 18.01 25.29
C ARG A 447 -13.05 17.29 25.61
N GLY A 448 -13.00 15.95 25.68
CA GLY A 448 -14.10 15.16 26.20
C GLY A 448 -14.43 15.49 27.67
N THR A 449 -15.53 14.95 28.15
CA THR A 449 -16.00 15.15 29.53
C THR A 449 -15.74 13.94 30.41
N ASN A 450 -15.49 12.75 29.84
CA ASN A 450 -15.32 11.48 30.55
C ASN A 450 -14.37 10.56 29.81
N GLY A 451 -13.20 10.26 30.40
CA GLY A 451 -12.17 9.41 29.77
C GLY A 451 -12.63 7.99 29.48
N ASN A 452 -13.52 7.41 30.32
CA ASN A 452 -14.05 6.06 30.07
C ASN A 452 -15.01 6.01 28.87
N GLN A 453 -15.71 7.10 28.57
CA GLN A 453 -16.66 7.18 27.43
C GLN A 453 -16.05 7.81 26.20
N HIS A 454 -15.14 8.79 26.37
CA HIS A 454 -14.58 9.59 25.28
C HIS A 454 -13.09 9.29 25.04
N GLY A 455 -12.51 8.28 25.74
CA GLY A 455 -11.09 7.95 25.68
C GLY A 455 -10.21 8.83 26.53
N THR A 456 -8.97 8.39 26.73
CA THR A 456 -7.93 9.13 27.47
C THR A 456 -6.99 9.85 26.55
N PHE A 457 -6.99 9.50 25.27
CA PHE A 457 -6.22 10.09 24.19
C PHE A 457 -7.04 10.08 22.88
N TRP A 458 -6.88 11.09 22.04
CA TRP A 458 -7.54 11.17 20.74
C TRP A 458 -6.56 11.10 19.58
N GLU A 459 -6.78 10.12 18.70
CA GLU A 459 -6.08 9.96 17.43
C GLU A 459 -6.89 10.54 16.27
N MET A 460 -6.18 10.91 15.21
CA MET A 460 -6.71 11.28 13.91
C MET A 460 -7.90 12.26 13.97
N PRO A 461 -7.73 13.42 14.61
CA PRO A 461 -8.79 14.43 14.61
C PRO A 461 -9.01 14.95 13.18
N ASN A 462 -10.30 15.09 12.79
CA ASN A 462 -10.69 15.81 11.58
C ASN A 462 -11.69 16.91 11.93
N MET A 463 -11.60 18.03 11.22
CA MET A 463 -12.47 19.18 11.41
C MET A 463 -12.97 19.68 10.05
N THR A 464 -14.22 19.40 9.71
CA THR A 464 -14.78 19.65 8.38
C THR A 464 -16.00 20.57 8.45
N TYR A 465 -15.99 21.66 7.69
CA TYR A 465 -17.16 22.53 7.56
C TYR A 465 -18.25 21.88 6.70
N MET A 466 -19.44 21.70 7.25
CA MET A 466 -20.55 20.99 6.61
C MET A 466 -21.65 21.91 6.06
N GLY A 467 -21.42 23.22 6.07
CA GLY A 467 -22.40 24.22 5.67
C GLY A 467 -23.27 24.74 6.84
N ASN A 468 -24.00 25.83 6.60
CA ASN A 468 -24.93 26.43 7.57
C ASN A 468 -24.35 26.70 8.96
N GLY A 469 -23.07 27.04 9.03
CA GLY A 469 -22.35 27.28 10.31
C GLY A 469 -22.06 26.00 11.10
N LYS A 470 -22.31 24.81 10.55
CA LYS A 470 -22.07 23.53 11.20
C LYS A 470 -20.73 22.94 10.78
N TRP A 471 -20.05 22.36 11.75
CA TRP A 471 -18.79 21.65 11.61
C TRP A 471 -18.93 20.24 12.13
N LEU A 472 -18.33 19.28 11.43
CA LEU A 472 -18.17 17.90 11.86
C LEU A 472 -16.76 17.74 12.44
N PHE A 473 -16.68 17.31 13.69
CA PHE A 473 -15.43 16.95 14.37
C PHE A 473 -15.42 15.46 14.62
N THR A 474 -14.42 14.74 14.11
CA THR A 474 -14.27 13.29 14.30
C THR A 474 -12.94 12.97 14.97
N VAL A 475 -12.91 11.92 15.78
CA VAL A 475 -11.69 11.36 16.40
C VAL A 475 -11.83 9.86 16.57
N THR A 476 -10.70 9.16 16.67
CA THR A 476 -10.62 7.76 17.10
C THR A 476 -9.99 7.71 18.49
N PRO A 477 -10.79 7.63 19.57
CA PRO A 477 -10.27 7.66 20.92
C PRO A 477 -9.60 6.36 21.32
N LEU A 478 -8.49 6.45 22.04
CA LEU A 478 -7.88 5.34 22.77
C LEU A 478 -8.27 5.37 24.26
N GLY A 479 -8.23 4.21 24.91
CA GLY A 479 -8.54 4.09 26.34
C GLY A 479 -10.02 4.22 26.70
N MET A 480 -10.92 4.03 25.74
CA MET A 480 -12.36 3.89 26.03
C MET A 480 -12.65 2.57 26.71
N GLY A 481 -13.48 2.58 27.76
CA GLY A 481 -13.93 1.35 28.43
C GLY A 481 -14.85 0.45 27.59
N SER A 482 -15.40 0.99 26.48
CA SER A 482 -16.32 0.29 25.57
C SER A 482 -15.67 -0.15 24.24
N GLY A 483 -14.34 -0.09 24.13
CA GLY A 483 -13.59 -0.48 22.95
C GLY A 483 -13.35 0.67 21.95
N VAL A 484 -12.42 0.47 21.03
CA VAL A 484 -11.98 1.47 20.02
C VAL A 484 -13.03 1.61 18.92
N ARG A 485 -13.37 2.84 18.56
CA ARG A 485 -14.26 3.22 17.45
C ARG A 485 -14.08 4.68 17.09
N THR A 486 -14.45 5.08 15.90
CA THR A 486 -14.51 6.52 15.55
C THR A 486 -15.80 7.13 16.12
N ILE A 487 -15.63 8.26 16.83
CA ILE A 487 -16.74 9.07 17.36
C ILE A 487 -16.73 10.46 16.73
N TYR A 488 -17.87 11.12 16.75
CA TYR A 488 -18.01 12.47 16.20
C TYR A 488 -18.95 13.37 17.00
N TRP A 489 -18.71 14.67 16.85
CA TRP A 489 -19.63 15.74 17.28
C TRP A 489 -19.94 16.63 16.07
N ILE A 490 -21.14 17.19 16.08
CA ILE A 490 -21.55 18.28 15.21
C ILE A 490 -21.66 19.53 16.10
N GLY A 491 -21.16 20.68 15.62
CA GLY A 491 -21.14 21.89 16.41
C GLY A 491 -20.67 23.09 15.61
N LYS A 492 -20.07 24.07 16.29
CA LYS A 492 -19.56 25.30 15.69
C LYS A 492 -18.14 25.59 16.14
N VAL A 493 -17.37 26.25 15.28
CA VAL A 493 -16.10 26.86 15.62
C VAL A 493 -16.38 28.28 16.16
N ASN A 494 -15.79 28.60 17.29
CA ASN A 494 -15.93 29.92 17.93
C ASN A 494 -14.93 30.93 17.31
N GLY A 495 -15.13 32.22 17.51
CA GLY A 495 -14.24 33.24 16.96
C GLY A 495 -12.79 33.19 17.45
N ASP A 496 -12.50 32.45 18.53
CA ASP A 496 -11.16 32.19 19.04
C ASP A 496 -10.55 30.88 18.52
N GLY A 497 -11.26 30.17 17.63
CA GLY A 497 -10.84 28.93 17.00
C GLY A 497 -11.19 27.66 17.79
N THR A 498 -11.74 27.77 19.01
CA THR A 498 -12.20 26.62 19.82
C THR A 498 -13.50 26.04 19.28
N PHE A 499 -13.84 24.80 19.67
CA PHE A 499 -15.05 24.12 19.23
C PHE A 499 -16.09 24.02 20.34
N THR A 500 -17.36 24.28 19.99
CA THR A 500 -18.52 24.05 20.86
C THR A 500 -19.46 23.05 20.18
N PRO A 501 -19.63 21.83 20.73
CA PRO A 501 -20.55 20.84 20.18
C PRO A 501 -22.02 21.24 20.43
N ASP A 502 -22.92 20.83 19.53
CA ASP A 502 -24.36 20.97 19.72
C ASP A 502 -24.89 20.05 20.84
N ASN A 503 -24.18 18.95 21.09
CA ASN A 503 -24.47 17.99 22.15
C ASN A 503 -23.14 17.53 22.78
N ASP A 504 -23.07 17.50 24.11
CA ASP A 504 -21.88 17.08 24.86
C ASP A 504 -21.51 15.60 24.61
N GLN A 505 -22.50 14.76 24.31
CA GLN A 505 -22.26 13.36 24.02
C GLN A 505 -21.97 13.12 22.53
N PRO A 506 -20.87 12.43 22.20
CA PRO A 506 -20.58 12.07 20.83
C PRO A 506 -21.54 11.00 20.31
N LYS A 507 -21.66 10.94 19.00
CA LYS A 507 -22.21 9.80 18.29
C LYS A 507 -21.10 8.94 17.71
N THR A 508 -21.35 7.66 17.43
CA THR A 508 -20.42 6.78 16.71
C THR A 508 -20.61 6.94 15.22
N LEU A 509 -19.50 6.90 14.46
CA LEU A 509 -19.53 7.06 13.01
C LEU A 509 -20.28 5.88 12.37
N GLU A 510 -20.00 4.68 12.79
CA GLU A 510 -20.74 3.49 12.35
C GLU A 510 -21.95 3.23 13.26
N ILE A 511 -23.00 2.63 12.72
CA ILE A 511 -24.31 2.49 13.38
C ILE A 511 -24.16 2.03 14.84
N ASN A 512 -24.49 2.89 15.81
CA ASN A 512 -24.41 2.63 17.23
C ASN A 512 -23.10 1.94 17.69
N GLY A 513 -22.00 2.15 16.99
CA GLY A 513 -20.73 1.49 17.26
C GLY A 513 -20.78 -0.03 17.04
N ILE A 514 -21.55 -0.47 16.04
CA ILE A 514 -21.67 -1.89 15.66
C ILE A 514 -20.31 -2.55 15.44
N SER A 515 -19.36 -1.85 14.84
CA SER A 515 -17.99 -2.29 14.56
C SER A 515 -17.00 -1.83 15.63
N LYS A 516 -17.35 -2.01 16.91
CA LYS A 516 -16.47 -1.67 18.04
C LYS A 516 -15.19 -2.51 18.06
N ASP A 517 -14.24 -2.14 18.91
CA ASP A 517 -12.97 -2.82 19.14
C ASP A 517 -12.05 -2.85 17.89
N GLY A 518 -12.23 -1.88 16.98
CA GLY A 518 -11.40 -1.72 15.78
C GLY A 518 -11.69 -2.74 14.67
N TYR A 519 -12.87 -3.35 14.66
CA TYR A 519 -13.28 -4.29 13.61
C TYR A 519 -14.02 -3.65 12.42
N GLY A 520 -14.31 -2.37 12.50
CA GLY A 520 -14.95 -1.59 11.44
C GLY A 520 -14.08 -0.46 10.94
N LEU A 521 -14.71 0.55 10.33
CA LEU A 521 -14.03 1.74 9.85
C LEU A 521 -13.50 2.58 11.01
N LEU A 522 -12.21 2.90 10.96
CA LEU A 522 -11.50 3.75 11.90
C LEU A 522 -10.80 4.90 11.19
N SER A 523 -10.46 5.94 11.95
CA SER A 523 -9.54 7.02 11.55
C SER A 523 -9.80 7.53 10.14
N PRO A 524 -11.01 8.06 9.86
CA PRO A 524 -11.36 8.51 8.51
C PRO A 524 -10.59 9.77 8.12
N THR A 525 -10.35 9.92 6.82
CA THR A 525 -10.09 11.21 6.20
C THR A 525 -11.34 11.71 5.49
N ILE A 526 -11.52 13.03 5.45
CA ILE A 526 -12.68 13.69 4.84
C ILE A 526 -12.20 14.73 3.85
N TYR A 527 -12.75 14.70 2.64
CA TYR A 527 -12.40 15.63 1.57
C TYR A 527 -13.65 16.19 0.89
N GLN A 528 -13.60 17.47 0.50
CA GLN A 528 -14.72 18.13 -0.17
C GLN A 528 -14.36 18.50 -1.61
N LYS A 529 -15.18 18.05 -2.54
CA LYS A 529 -15.01 18.34 -3.96
C LYS A 529 -16.36 18.38 -4.67
N ASP A 530 -16.54 19.39 -5.54
CA ASP A 530 -17.72 19.55 -6.39
C ASP A 530 -19.05 19.46 -5.61
N GLY A 531 -19.09 20.07 -4.42
CA GLY A 531 -20.26 20.09 -3.53
C GLY A 531 -20.55 18.79 -2.79
N LYS A 532 -19.68 17.78 -2.90
CA LYS A 532 -19.75 16.51 -2.16
C LYS A 532 -18.72 16.49 -1.05
N THR A 533 -19.09 15.93 0.08
CA THR A 533 -18.18 15.61 1.18
C THR A 533 -17.96 14.09 1.19
N ILE A 534 -16.72 13.67 0.98
CA ILE A 534 -16.32 12.27 0.82
C ILE A 534 -15.54 11.84 2.04
N LEU A 535 -15.89 10.70 2.61
CA LEU A 535 -15.24 10.08 3.77
C LEU A 535 -14.68 8.71 3.36
N LEU A 536 -13.45 8.43 3.79
CA LEU A 536 -12.73 7.16 3.60
C LEU A 536 -11.95 6.84 4.87
N GLY A 537 -11.95 5.60 5.33
CA GLY A 537 -11.21 5.19 6.54
C GLY A 537 -10.67 3.78 6.45
N ILE A 538 -9.75 3.45 7.37
CA ILE A 538 -9.15 2.12 7.46
C ILE A 538 -10.17 1.10 7.99
N VAL A 539 -10.17 -0.11 7.43
CA VAL A 539 -10.89 -1.29 7.94
C VAL A 539 -9.86 -2.41 8.20
N PRO A 540 -9.34 -2.52 9.43
CA PRO A 540 -8.30 -3.49 9.77
C PRO A 540 -8.78 -4.93 9.61
N ASP A 541 -7.88 -5.84 9.24
CA ASP A 541 -8.21 -7.27 9.11
C ASP A 541 -8.12 -8.05 10.42
N LYS A 542 -7.31 -7.59 11.37
CA LYS A 542 -7.08 -8.25 12.67
C LYS A 542 -6.65 -9.73 12.54
N LEU A 543 -5.94 -10.06 11.46
CA LEU A 543 -5.43 -11.40 11.21
C LEU A 543 -4.08 -11.61 11.91
N PRO A 544 -3.71 -12.87 12.23
CA PRO A 544 -2.37 -13.18 12.72
C PRO A 544 -1.27 -12.78 11.72
N SER A 545 -0.09 -12.43 12.25
CA SER A 545 1.05 -11.99 11.43
C SER A 545 1.48 -13.02 10.38
N GLU A 546 1.41 -14.31 10.71
CA GLU A 546 1.74 -15.40 9.80
C GLU A 546 0.77 -15.47 8.61
N VAL A 547 -0.51 -15.14 8.83
CA VAL A 547 -1.50 -15.06 7.77
C VAL A 547 -1.21 -13.85 6.89
N ASN A 548 -0.96 -12.68 7.46
CA ASN A 548 -0.59 -11.49 6.71
C ASN A 548 0.71 -11.70 5.91
N SER A 549 1.70 -12.39 6.51
CA SER A 549 2.94 -12.78 5.83
C SER A 549 2.65 -13.61 4.57
N SER A 550 1.77 -14.59 4.68
CA SER A 550 1.38 -15.45 3.55
C SER A 550 0.52 -14.75 2.50
N MET A 551 -0.19 -13.67 2.87
CA MET A 551 -0.99 -12.87 1.96
C MET A 551 -0.15 -11.82 1.19
N GLY A 552 0.93 -11.31 1.80
CA GLY A 552 1.75 -10.23 1.23
C GLY A 552 1.16 -8.83 1.39
N TRP A 553 0.05 -8.69 2.11
CA TRP A 553 -0.63 -7.43 2.39
C TRP A 553 -1.41 -7.51 3.70
N ALA A 554 -1.66 -6.36 4.31
CA ALA A 554 -2.51 -6.23 5.50
C ALA A 554 -3.34 -4.96 5.42
N HIS A 555 -4.62 -5.11 5.79
CA HIS A 555 -5.62 -4.05 5.85
C HIS A 555 -6.04 -3.51 4.48
N ASN A 556 -7.12 -2.72 4.47
CA ASN A 556 -7.62 -1.97 3.33
C ASN A 556 -8.55 -0.86 3.82
N TYR A 557 -8.97 0.04 2.93
CA TYR A 557 -9.90 1.12 3.25
C TYR A 557 -11.34 0.71 2.96
N SER A 558 -12.30 1.40 3.59
CA SER A 558 -13.73 1.30 3.25
C SER A 558 -13.97 1.78 1.83
N LEU A 559 -15.16 1.52 1.29
CA LEU A 559 -15.63 2.31 0.15
C LEU A 559 -15.73 3.79 0.54
N PRO A 560 -15.45 4.71 -0.40
CA PRO A 560 -15.72 6.12 -0.19
C PRO A 560 -17.21 6.34 0.04
N ARG A 561 -17.55 7.03 1.13
CA ARG A 561 -18.93 7.38 1.51
C ARG A 561 -19.17 8.86 1.24
N GLU A 562 -20.31 9.21 0.64
CA GLU A 562 -20.80 10.58 0.62
C GLU A 562 -21.48 10.88 1.94
N ILE A 563 -21.06 11.95 2.63
CA ILE A 563 -21.61 12.34 3.92
C ILE A 563 -22.24 13.74 3.85
N SER A 564 -23.29 13.94 4.64
CA SER A 564 -23.96 15.23 4.80
C SER A 564 -24.64 15.34 6.16
N ILE A 565 -25.07 16.53 6.55
CA ILE A 565 -25.88 16.73 7.76
C ILE A 565 -27.34 16.96 7.32
N ALA A 566 -28.26 16.18 7.86
CA ALA A 566 -29.70 16.34 7.66
C ALA A 566 -30.23 17.58 8.43
N GLU A 567 -31.43 18.05 8.10
CA GLU A 567 -32.08 19.18 8.77
C GLU A 567 -32.24 18.99 10.28
N ASN A 568 -32.47 17.73 10.71
CA ASN A 568 -32.54 17.37 12.13
C ASN A 568 -31.17 17.27 12.83
N GLY A 569 -30.08 17.60 12.15
CA GLY A 569 -28.73 17.57 12.70
C GLY A 569 -28.06 16.19 12.75
N GLU A 570 -28.59 15.19 12.05
CA GLU A 570 -27.99 13.87 11.98
C GLU A 570 -27.03 13.74 10.81
N LEU A 571 -25.95 12.98 11.01
CA LEU A 571 -25.00 12.63 9.94
C LEU A 571 -25.64 11.57 9.04
N ILE A 572 -25.66 11.85 7.75
CA ILE A 572 -26.12 10.97 6.68
C ILE A 572 -24.90 10.39 5.99
N GLN A 573 -24.91 9.09 5.74
CA GLN A 573 -23.87 8.36 5.04
C GLN A 573 -24.49 7.50 3.93
N LYS A 574 -24.02 7.66 2.71
CA LYS A 574 -24.48 6.88 1.56
C LYS A 574 -23.33 6.54 0.62
N PRO A 575 -23.43 5.50 -0.22
CA PRO A 575 -22.41 5.20 -1.20
C PRO A 575 -22.34 6.32 -2.25
N LEU A 576 -21.15 6.55 -2.81
CA LEU A 576 -20.98 7.47 -3.93
C LEU A 576 -21.72 6.97 -5.16
N GLU A 577 -22.38 7.87 -5.85
CA GLU A 577 -23.10 7.57 -7.11
C GLU A 577 -22.16 7.03 -8.19
N SER A 578 -20.89 7.47 -8.21
CA SER A 578 -19.88 7.03 -9.17
C SER A 578 -19.57 5.53 -9.11
N LEU A 579 -19.82 4.87 -7.98
CA LEU A 579 -19.60 3.42 -7.82
C LEU A 579 -20.49 2.58 -8.77
N LYS A 580 -21.60 3.11 -9.22
CA LYS A 580 -22.47 2.44 -10.21
C LYS A 580 -21.78 2.16 -11.54
N ALA A 581 -20.69 2.86 -11.85
CA ALA A 581 -19.91 2.62 -13.07
C ALA A 581 -19.25 1.23 -13.09
N MET A 582 -19.04 0.59 -11.92
CA MET A 582 -18.53 -0.77 -11.82
C MET A 582 -19.56 -1.86 -12.15
N ARG A 583 -20.87 -1.54 -12.20
CA ARG A 583 -21.92 -2.53 -12.47
C ARG A 583 -21.72 -3.15 -13.83
N THR A 584 -21.71 -4.47 -13.89
CA THR A 584 -21.63 -5.22 -15.16
C THR A 584 -23.03 -5.43 -15.73
N ASP A 585 -23.12 -6.10 -16.90
CA ASP A 585 -24.40 -6.47 -17.52
C ASP A 585 -25.02 -7.70 -16.83
N VAL A 586 -24.28 -8.37 -15.91
CA VAL A 586 -24.83 -9.45 -15.09
C VAL A 586 -25.60 -8.84 -13.92
N CYS A 587 -26.90 -8.78 -14.04
CA CYS A 587 -27.77 -8.15 -13.05
C CYS A 587 -29.09 -8.92 -12.87
N VAL A 588 -29.72 -8.62 -11.74
CA VAL A 588 -31.07 -9.10 -11.40
C VAL A 588 -31.91 -7.92 -10.92
N GLU A 589 -33.15 -7.83 -11.38
CA GLU A 589 -34.15 -6.91 -10.84
C GLU A 589 -35.48 -7.68 -10.68
N LYS A 590 -35.97 -7.78 -9.44
CA LYS A 590 -37.20 -8.49 -9.10
C LYS A 590 -38.00 -7.69 -8.06
N SER A 591 -39.34 -7.70 -8.21
CA SER A 591 -40.27 -7.12 -7.23
C SER A 591 -41.43 -8.07 -7.06
N GLN A 592 -41.65 -8.56 -5.84
CA GLN A 592 -42.70 -9.51 -5.51
C GLN A 592 -42.94 -9.63 -3.99
N GLU A 593 -44.01 -10.26 -3.62
CA GLU A 593 -44.17 -10.80 -2.26
C GLU A 593 -43.20 -11.97 -2.11
N LEU A 594 -42.41 -11.98 -1.03
CA LEU A 594 -41.43 -13.01 -0.69
C LEU A 594 -41.76 -13.64 0.67
N PHE A 595 -41.75 -14.98 0.68
CA PHE A 595 -41.71 -15.81 1.86
C PHE A 595 -40.74 -16.98 1.63
N GLY A 596 -39.74 -17.13 2.48
CA GLY A 596 -38.61 -18.05 2.26
C GLY A 596 -37.41 -17.39 1.60
N GLU A 597 -36.64 -18.12 0.79
CA GLU A 597 -35.43 -17.69 0.14
C GLU A 597 -35.64 -17.55 -1.39
N MET A 598 -35.03 -16.55 -2.00
CA MET A 598 -35.04 -16.34 -3.45
C MET A 598 -33.62 -16.11 -3.96
N SER A 599 -33.15 -16.99 -4.83
CA SER A 599 -31.84 -16.85 -5.48
C SER A 599 -31.75 -15.61 -6.35
N LEU A 600 -30.61 -14.95 -6.30
CA LEU A 600 -30.26 -13.81 -7.15
C LEU A 600 -29.37 -14.22 -8.32
N SER A 601 -29.29 -15.53 -8.66
CA SER A 601 -28.65 -16.00 -9.89
C SER A 601 -29.23 -15.25 -11.10
N PRO A 602 -28.39 -14.76 -12.07
CA PRO A 602 -26.96 -15.10 -12.25
C PRO A 602 -25.97 -14.25 -11.45
N VAL A 603 -26.43 -13.32 -10.60
CA VAL A 603 -25.52 -12.52 -9.74
C VAL A 603 -24.96 -13.41 -8.65
N CYS A 604 -23.69 -13.73 -8.76
CA CYS A 604 -22.91 -14.50 -7.79
C CYS A 604 -21.44 -14.06 -7.87
N GLY A 605 -20.64 -14.42 -6.88
CA GLY A 605 -19.23 -14.06 -6.84
C GLY A 605 -18.83 -13.35 -5.56
N ARG A 606 -17.67 -12.68 -5.62
CA ARG A 606 -17.09 -11.94 -4.50
C ARG A 606 -17.01 -10.42 -4.72
N GLN A 607 -17.38 -9.97 -5.91
CA GLN A 607 -17.50 -8.55 -6.27
C GLN A 607 -18.94 -8.31 -6.69
N ILE A 608 -19.80 -7.94 -5.74
CA ILE A 608 -21.24 -7.80 -5.96
C ILE A 608 -21.81 -6.58 -5.23
N GLU A 609 -22.90 -6.06 -5.78
CA GLU A 609 -23.74 -5.03 -5.18
C GLU A 609 -25.16 -5.58 -5.03
N LEU A 610 -25.73 -5.43 -3.82
CA LEU A 610 -27.09 -5.84 -3.47
C LEU A 610 -27.85 -4.64 -2.97
N LEU A 611 -29.00 -4.39 -3.54
CA LEU A 611 -29.92 -3.33 -3.14
C LEU A 611 -31.31 -3.91 -2.94
N GLY A 612 -31.78 -3.97 -1.70
CA GLY A 612 -33.10 -4.45 -1.31
C GLY A 612 -33.93 -3.37 -0.63
N GLU A 613 -35.18 -3.21 -1.05
CA GLU A 613 -36.21 -2.43 -0.38
C GLU A 613 -37.31 -3.38 0.10
N PHE A 614 -37.44 -3.49 1.42
CA PHE A 614 -38.39 -4.37 2.07
C PHE A 614 -39.52 -3.54 2.67
N THR A 615 -40.79 -3.90 2.41
CA THR A 615 -41.90 -3.34 3.18
C THR A 615 -41.94 -4.04 4.52
N VAL A 616 -41.68 -3.32 5.61
CA VAL A 616 -41.56 -3.91 6.95
C VAL A 616 -42.90 -4.53 7.36
N GLY A 617 -42.87 -5.83 7.68
CA GLY A 617 -43.97 -6.61 8.17
C GLY A 617 -43.65 -7.23 9.52
N SER A 618 -43.69 -8.56 9.62
CA SER A 618 -43.26 -9.34 10.78
C SER A 618 -42.09 -10.26 10.45
N GLY A 619 -41.35 -10.73 11.44
CA GLY A 619 -40.26 -11.67 11.26
C GLY A 619 -38.91 -11.04 10.87
N GLU A 620 -38.09 -11.81 10.17
CA GLU A 620 -36.77 -11.38 9.69
C GLU A 620 -36.74 -11.30 8.19
N MET A 621 -35.94 -10.36 7.69
CA MET A 621 -35.71 -10.13 6.23
C MET A 621 -34.30 -9.65 5.97
N GLY A 622 -33.76 -9.95 4.77
CA GLY A 622 -32.41 -9.52 4.42
C GLY A 622 -31.78 -10.32 3.29
N PHE A 623 -30.46 -10.48 3.38
CA PHE A 623 -29.63 -11.14 2.37
C PHE A 623 -28.79 -12.26 2.94
N HIS A 624 -28.62 -13.33 2.16
CA HIS A 624 -27.53 -14.28 2.26
C HIS A 624 -26.52 -14.02 1.16
N PHE A 625 -25.23 -14.03 1.49
CA PHE A 625 -24.13 -13.93 0.54
C PHE A 625 -22.96 -14.79 0.98
N PHE A 626 -21.99 -15.02 0.12
CA PHE A 626 -20.97 -16.05 0.29
C PHE A 626 -21.60 -17.42 0.61
N LYS A 627 -22.80 -17.70 0.07
CA LYS A 627 -23.50 -18.95 0.35
C LYS A 627 -22.89 -20.10 -0.45
N SER A 628 -22.81 -21.25 0.19
CA SER A 628 -22.51 -22.58 -0.36
C SER A 628 -23.08 -23.64 0.55
N ALA A 629 -22.86 -24.92 0.22
CA ALA A 629 -23.21 -26.01 1.13
C ALA A 629 -22.47 -25.93 2.49
N ASN A 630 -21.34 -25.21 2.57
CA ASN A 630 -20.47 -25.18 3.74
C ASN A 630 -20.59 -23.92 4.60
N GLY A 631 -21.54 -23.05 4.31
CA GLY A 631 -21.77 -21.84 5.11
C GLY A 631 -22.22 -20.64 4.30
N LYS A 632 -22.57 -19.58 5.00
CA LYS A 632 -23.02 -18.31 4.43
C LYS A 632 -22.80 -17.15 5.40
N ALA A 633 -22.81 -15.92 4.90
CA ALA A 633 -23.04 -14.72 5.70
C ALA A 633 -24.51 -14.32 5.56
N THR A 634 -25.10 -13.85 6.65
CA THR A 634 -26.51 -13.42 6.73
C THR A 634 -26.58 -12.00 7.26
N LEU A 635 -27.03 -11.05 6.45
CA LEU A 635 -27.46 -9.74 6.90
C LEU A 635 -28.97 -9.77 7.10
N SER A 636 -29.45 -9.57 8.32
CA SER A 636 -30.89 -9.61 8.65
C SER A 636 -31.34 -8.41 9.47
N TYR A 637 -32.58 -8.03 9.30
CA TYR A 637 -33.30 -7.13 10.16
C TYR A 637 -34.50 -7.90 10.79
N ASN A 638 -34.54 -7.90 12.11
CA ASN A 638 -35.66 -8.54 12.88
C ASN A 638 -36.62 -7.46 13.34
N THR A 639 -37.86 -7.51 12.82
CA THR A 639 -38.88 -6.49 13.08
C THR A 639 -39.41 -6.50 14.50
N ASN A 640 -39.34 -7.66 15.22
CA ASN A 640 -39.87 -7.80 16.58
C ASN A 640 -39.08 -6.95 17.59
N ASN A 641 -37.74 -6.93 17.44
CA ASN A 641 -36.83 -6.24 18.36
C ASN A 641 -36.09 -5.07 17.75
N GLY A 642 -36.20 -4.84 16.41
CA GLY A 642 -35.50 -3.81 15.68
C GLY A 642 -34.01 -4.09 15.50
N MET A 643 -33.58 -5.34 15.64
CA MET A 643 -32.17 -5.74 15.54
C MET A 643 -31.74 -5.90 14.11
N LEU A 644 -30.70 -5.17 13.74
CA LEU A 644 -29.90 -5.39 12.53
C LEU A 644 -28.74 -6.32 12.91
N THR A 645 -28.59 -7.45 12.22
CA THR A 645 -27.56 -8.44 12.50
C THR A 645 -26.85 -8.85 11.21
N LEU A 646 -25.52 -8.87 11.24
CA LEU A 646 -24.68 -9.57 10.28
C LEU A 646 -24.03 -10.76 10.99
N ASP A 647 -24.41 -11.97 10.58
CA ASP A 647 -23.86 -13.23 11.09
C ASP A 647 -23.07 -13.95 9.98
N PHE A 648 -21.78 -14.15 10.20
CA PHE A 648 -20.90 -14.92 9.34
C PHE A 648 -20.12 -15.99 10.10
N THR A 649 -20.68 -16.47 11.20
CA THR A 649 -20.07 -17.51 12.06
C THR A 649 -19.82 -18.82 11.32
N THR A 650 -20.55 -19.08 10.24
CA THR A 650 -20.38 -20.27 9.40
C THR A 650 -19.32 -20.10 8.30
N LEU A 651 -18.80 -18.87 8.07
CA LEU A 651 -17.60 -18.69 7.28
C LEU A 651 -16.38 -19.03 8.14
N ALA A 652 -15.45 -19.81 7.61
CA ALA A 652 -14.51 -20.54 8.45
C ALA A 652 -13.42 -19.70 9.12
N ARG A 653 -12.98 -18.58 8.54
CA ARG A 653 -11.88 -17.81 9.14
C ARG A 653 -12.37 -16.52 9.80
N ARG A 654 -11.90 -16.35 11.02
CA ARG A 654 -12.09 -15.15 11.84
C ARG A 654 -10.73 -14.59 12.22
N SER A 655 -10.68 -13.33 12.63
CA SER A 655 -9.49 -12.77 13.25
C SER A 655 -9.20 -13.46 14.60
N ASN A 656 -7.96 -13.42 15.04
CA ASN A 656 -7.50 -14.09 16.23
C ASN A 656 -6.72 -13.12 17.14
N ASP A 657 -7.30 -11.99 17.46
CA ASP A 657 -6.68 -10.96 18.30
C ASP A 657 -6.97 -11.12 19.79
N GLY A 658 -7.42 -12.29 20.21
CA GLY A 658 -7.55 -12.64 21.61
C GLY A 658 -8.90 -12.41 22.23
N GLY A 659 -10.01 -12.21 21.44
CA GLY A 659 -11.12 -12.61 22.18
C GLY A 659 -12.49 -11.99 22.06
N SER A 660 -12.71 -10.86 21.47
CA SER A 660 -14.06 -10.31 21.39
C SER A 660 -14.76 -10.53 20.04
N TYR A 661 -14.00 -10.90 19.02
CA TYR A 661 -14.52 -11.12 17.68
C TYR A 661 -15.15 -12.52 17.53
N ASN A 662 -16.43 -12.56 17.27
CA ASN A 662 -17.21 -13.80 17.21
C ASN A 662 -17.88 -14.09 15.86
N GLY A 663 -17.73 -13.21 14.86
CA GLY A 663 -18.38 -13.33 13.55
C GLY A 663 -19.85 -12.88 13.56
N VAL A 664 -20.29 -12.18 14.58
CA VAL A 664 -21.63 -11.59 14.68
C VAL A 664 -21.52 -10.11 15.04
N TYR A 665 -22.11 -9.27 14.20
CA TYR A 665 -22.31 -7.86 14.48
C TYR A 665 -23.80 -7.59 14.61
N SER A 666 -24.25 -7.10 15.76
CA SER A 666 -25.66 -6.82 16.02
C SER A 666 -25.84 -5.47 16.69
N THR A 667 -26.85 -4.72 16.25
CA THR A 667 -27.26 -3.48 16.89
C THR A 667 -28.75 -3.23 16.66
N VAL A 668 -29.40 -2.51 17.59
CA VAL A 668 -30.75 -2.00 17.34
C VAL A 668 -30.66 -0.84 16.34
N LEU A 669 -31.42 -0.90 15.26
CA LEU A 669 -31.45 0.18 14.28
C LEU A 669 -31.97 1.46 14.93
N PRO A 670 -31.23 2.61 14.84
CA PRO A 670 -31.65 3.84 15.55
C PRO A 670 -33.04 4.33 15.16
N ASP A 671 -33.36 4.30 13.88
CA ASP A 671 -34.68 4.66 13.34
C ASP A 671 -35.39 3.37 12.95
N LYS A 672 -35.97 2.70 13.94
CA LYS A 672 -36.69 1.47 13.71
C LYS A 672 -37.91 1.74 12.80
N PRO A 673 -37.94 1.20 11.54
CA PRO A 673 -39.07 1.42 10.65
C PRO A 673 -40.31 0.74 11.19
N MET A 674 -41.45 1.41 11.04
CA MET A 674 -42.76 0.91 11.46
C MET A 674 -43.33 -0.08 10.42
N PRO A 675 -44.26 -0.95 10.82
CA PRO A 675 -44.96 -1.81 9.86
C PRO A 675 -45.58 -1.01 8.71
N GLY A 676 -45.31 -1.42 7.47
CA GLY A 676 -45.71 -0.74 6.23
C GLY A 676 -44.71 0.26 5.69
N GLU A 677 -43.71 0.70 6.49
CA GLU A 677 -42.59 1.52 6.00
C GLU A 677 -41.58 0.70 5.21
N LYS A 678 -40.72 1.37 4.48
CA LYS A 678 -39.64 0.74 3.71
C LYS A 678 -38.37 0.66 4.53
N LEU A 679 -37.72 -0.51 4.49
CA LEU A 679 -36.35 -0.70 4.92
C LEU A 679 -35.49 -0.90 3.69
N LYS A 680 -34.51 -0.03 3.49
CA LYS A 680 -33.55 -0.14 2.40
C LYS A 680 -32.22 -0.70 2.94
N MET A 681 -31.75 -1.80 2.36
CA MET A 681 -30.44 -2.36 2.59
C MET A 681 -29.62 -2.29 1.31
N HIS A 682 -28.47 -1.64 1.35
CA HIS A 682 -27.56 -1.49 0.21
C HIS A 682 -26.20 -2.01 0.61
N VAL A 683 -25.71 -3.05 -0.03
CA VAL A 683 -24.50 -3.80 0.35
C VAL A 683 -23.56 -3.88 -0.82
N PHE A 684 -22.30 -3.52 -0.60
CA PHE A 684 -21.20 -3.77 -1.52
C PHE A 684 -20.29 -4.82 -0.90
N ILE A 685 -19.93 -5.82 -1.67
CA ILE A 685 -19.02 -6.90 -1.25
C ILE A 685 -17.84 -6.93 -2.21
N ASP A 686 -16.64 -6.98 -1.64
CA ASP A 686 -15.39 -7.09 -2.38
C ASP A 686 -14.44 -8.04 -1.68
N CYS A 687 -14.48 -9.31 -2.07
CA CYS A 687 -13.67 -10.40 -1.51
C CYS A 687 -13.82 -10.55 0.01
N SER A 688 -13.01 -9.85 0.81
CA SER A 688 -13.00 -9.98 2.27
C SER A 688 -13.59 -8.79 3.00
N ILE A 689 -14.25 -7.86 2.30
CA ILE A 689 -14.88 -6.70 2.92
C ILE A 689 -16.30 -6.50 2.40
N ALA A 690 -17.17 -6.05 3.28
CA ALA A 690 -18.49 -5.54 2.95
C ALA A 690 -18.69 -4.14 3.52
N ASP A 691 -19.23 -3.23 2.70
CA ASP A 691 -19.77 -1.94 3.12
C ASP A 691 -21.28 -1.98 3.04
N ILE A 692 -21.93 -1.69 4.15
CA ILE A 692 -23.38 -1.85 4.36
C ILE A 692 -23.98 -0.49 4.67
N PHE A 693 -24.99 -0.10 3.89
CA PHE A 693 -25.74 1.14 4.06
C PHE A 693 -27.20 0.84 4.32
N ILE A 694 -27.77 1.46 5.32
CA ILE A 694 -29.17 1.28 5.73
C ILE A 694 -29.92 2.61 5.57
N ASN A 695 -30.99 2.60 4.79
CA ASN A 695 -31.88 3.74 4.53
C ASN A 695 -31.16 4.97 3.94
N ASP A 696 -30.02 4.78 3.23
CA ASP A 696 -29.13 5.87 2.75
C ASP A 696 -28.76 6.85 3.87
N LYS A 697 -28.66 6.39 5.11
CA LYS A 697 -28.43 7.20 6.30
C LYS A 697 -27.37 6.62 7.21
N TRP A 698 -27.41 5.34 7.46
CA TRP A 698 -26.51 4.64 8.37
C TRP A 698 -25.55 3.77 7.58
N ALA A 699 -24.31 3.67 8.03
CA ALA A 699 -23.34 2.81 7.39
C ALA A 699 -22.45 2.08 8.39
N TYR A 700 -21.90 0.92 7.96
CA TYR A 700 -20.75 0.28 8.60
C TYR A 700 -20.00 -0.60 7.61
N SER A 701 -18.71 -0.81 7.90
CA SER A 701 -17.82 -1.69 7.13
C SER A 701 -17.40 -2.87 7.99
N VAL A 702 -17.17 -4.02 7.37
CA VAL A 702 -16.78 -5.24 8.10
C VAL A 702 -15.88 -6.13 7.24
N ARG A 703 -14.91 -6.78 7.90
CA ARG A 703 -14.05 -7.80 7.27
C ARG A 703 -14.64 -9.20 7.51
N MET A 704 -14.67 -9.99 6.44
CA MET A 704 -15.10 -11.39 6.42
C MET A 704 -14.14 -12.19 5.55
N PHE A 705 -13.82 -13.43 5.95
CA PHE A 705 -12.79 -14.22 5.30
C PHE A 705 -13.34 -15.58 4.84
N PRO A 706 -14.09 -15.64 3.71
CA PRO A 706 -14.55 -16.90 3.14
C PRO A 706 -13.34 -17.77 2.77
N THR A 707 -13.41 -19.08 3.05
CA THR A 707 -12.29 -20.02 2.86
C THR A 707 -12.49 -20.99 1.72
N ASN A 708 -13.68 -21.01 1.12
CA ASN A 708 -14.00 -21.89 0.01
C ASN A 708 -14.32 -21.08 -1.25
N ILE A 709 -13.72 -21.46 -2.38
CA ILE A 709 -13.98 -20.83 -3.67
C ILE A 709 -15.45 -20.93 -4.12
N GLU A 710 -16.16 -21.94 -3.63
CA GLU A 710 -17.59 -22.15 -3.91
C GLU A 710 -18.52 -21.21 -3.09
N GLN A 711 -18.01 -20.47 -2.12
CA GLN A 711 -18.78 -19.47 -1.35
C GLN A 711 -19.02 -18.21 -2.18
N ILE A 712 -19.96 -18.28 -3.12
CA ILE A 712 -20.24 -17.24 -4.11
C ILE A 712 -21.73 -16.97 -4.34
N GLU A 713 -22.64 -17.84 -3.85
CA GLU A 713 -24.07 -17.67 -4.08
C GLU A 713 -24.67 -16.54 -3.24
N THR A 714 -25.74 -15.95 -3.75
CA THR A 714 -26.42 -14.79 -3.16
C THR A 714 -27.93 -14.99 -3.22
N GLU A 715 -28.62 -14.66 -2.13
CA GLU A 715 -30.06 -14.78 -1.99
C GLU A 715 -30.65 -13.59 -1.22
N VAL A 716 -31.90 -13.30 -1.46
CA VAL A 716 -32.75 -12.48 -0.60
C VAL A 716 -33.73 -13.40 0.14
N PHE A 717 -34.04 -13.08 1.39
CA PHE A 717 -34.92 -13.91 2.20
C PHE A 717 -35.89 -13.11 3.08
N ALA A 718 -36.99 -13.76 3.44
CA ALA A 718 -37.92 -13.28 4.44
C ALA A 718 -38.56 -14.47 5.19
N THR A 719 -38.72 -14.39 6.53
CA THR A 719 -39.32 -15.44 7.37
C THR A 719 -40.83 -15.30 7.53
N SER A 720 -41.39 -14.22 6.99
CA SER A 720 -42.85 -13.97 6.85
C SER A 720 -43.08 -13.27 5.50
N PRO A 721 -44.30 -13.34 4.95
CA PRO A 721 -44.58 -12.63 3.69
C PRO A 721 -44.28 -11.13 3.76
N VAL A 722 -43.44 -10.64 2.86
CA VAL A 722 -43.10 -9.23 2.74
C VAL A 722 -42.98 -8.83 1.27
N GLU A 723 -43.42 -7.63 0.92
CA GLU A 723 -43.13 -7.04 -0.37
C GLU A 723 -41.67 -6.66 -0.42
N VAL A 724 -40.94 -7.19 -1.41
CA VAL A 724 -39.54 -6.88 -1.66
C VAL A 724 -39.32 -6.41 -3.08
N SER A 725 -38.51 -5.35 -3.23
CA SER A 725 -37.90 -4.97 -4.49
C SER A 725 -36.38 -5.14 -4.34
N VAL A 726 -35.79 -6.01 -5.16
CA VAL A 726 -34.35 -6.27 -5.12
C VAL A 726 -33.71 -6.02 -6.47
N LYS A 727 -32.55 -5.35 -6.42
CA LYS A 727 -31.63 -5.19 -7.56
C LYS A 727 -30.25 -5.71 -7.12
N ALA A 728 -29.60 -6.43 -8.01
CA ALA A 728 -28.27 -6.95 -7.74
C ALA A 728 -27.40 -6.89 -9.00
N TRP A 729 -26.10 -6.70 -8.83
CA TRP A 729 -25.11 -6.63 -9.93
C TRP A 729 -23.83 -7.35 -9.52
N THR A 730 -23.16 -7.94 -10.49
CA THR A 730 -21.73 -8.19 -10.34
C THR A 730 -20.96 -6.90 -10.65
N LEU A 731 -19.82 -6.71 -10.00
CA LEU A 731 -19.00 -5.50 -10.11
C LEU A 731 -17.65 -5.82 -10.78
N ASP A 732 -17.14 -4.85 -11.55
CA ASP A 732 -15.83 -4.92 -12.20
C ASP A 732 -15.19 -3.53 -12.18
N ALA A 733 -14.08 -3.39 -11.44
CA ALA A 733 -13.33 -2.14 -11.36
C ALA A 733 -12.62 -1.76 -12.67
N GLU A 734 -12.33 -2.73 -13.52
CA GLU A 734 -11.67 -2.52 -14.81
C GLU A 734 -12.66 -2.07 -15.91
N ARG A 735 -13.95 -2.12 -15.63
CA ARG A 735 -14.97 -1.65 -16.56
C ARG A 735 -14.82 -0.13 -16.75
N SER A 736 -14.28 0.29 -17.88
CA SER A 736 -14.23 1.71 -18.25
C SER A 736 -15.65 2.21 -18.52
N GLY A 737 -16.08 3.22 -17.78
CA GLY A 737 -17.35 3.91 -18.06
C GLY A 737 -17.40 4.39 -19.50
N SER A 738 -18.39 3.87 -20.26
CA SER A 738 -18.77 4.29 -21.61
C SER A 738 -17.75 4.12 -22.75
N THR A 739 -17.68 2.93 -23.31
CA THR A 739 -17.94 2.77 -24.74
C THR A 739 -18.85 1.56 -24.88
N SER A 740 -20.14 1.80 -25.07
CA SER A 740 -21.06 0.79 -25.56
C SER A 740 -20.59 0.36 -26.95
N VAL A 741 -19.67 -0.58 -27.03
CA VAL A 741 -19.70 -1.48 -28.17
C VAL A 741 -20.92 -2.36 -27.90
N LYS A 742 -22.04 -2.02 -28.43
CA LYS A 742 -23.14 -2.95 -28.65
C LYS A 742 -22.54 -4.10 -29.41
N GLY A 743 -22.20 -5.18 -28.70
CA GLY A 743 -22.00 -6.46 -29.33
C GLY A 743 -23.28 -6.78 -30.05
N ILE A 744 -23.24 -6.82 -31.37
CA ILE A 744 -24.29 -7.34 -32.18
C ILE A 744 -24.38 -8.81 -31.87
N PHE A 745 -25.21 -9.17 -30.88
CA PHE A 745 -25.73 -10.53 -30.76
C PHE A 745 -26.91 -10.58 -31.75
N THR A 746 -26.62 -10.99 -32.98
CA THR A 746 -27.64 -11.50 -33.87
C THR A 746 -28.19 -12.80 -33.27
N ASP A 747 -29.49 -12.95 -33.33
CA ASP A 747 -30.27 -14.07 -32.82
C ASP A 747 -29.59 -15.42 -33.04
N ALA A 748 -29.60 -16.21 -31.96
CA ALA A 748 -29.09 -17.55 -31.91
C ALA A 748 -29.81 -18.47 -32.88
N GLN A 749 -29.18 -18.80 -33.98
CA GLN A 749 -29.34 -20.11 -34.61
C GLN A 749 -28.10 -20.94 -34.27
N ASP A 750 -28.41 -22.06 -33.67
CA ASP A 750 -27.61 -23.28 -33.45
C ASP A 750 -26.16 -23.24 -34.00
N THR A 751 -25.19 -22.87 -33.17
CA THR A 751 -23.78 -22.98 -33.53
C THR A 751 -23.07 -23.94 -32.58
N GLN A 752 -22.42 -24.92 -33.16
CA GLN A 752 -21.51 -25.84 -32.53
C GLN A 752 -20.67 -25.13 -31.46
N SER A 753 -20.63 -25.69 -30.26
CA SER A 753 -19.90 -25.14 -29.11
C SER A 753 -18.42 -24.95 -29.46
N GLN A 754 -18.01 -23.69 -29.59
CA GLN A 754 -16.61 -23.35 -29.85
C GLN A 754 -15.76 -23.53 -28.58
N ILE A 755 -14.61 -24.14 -28.74
CA ILE A 755 -13.65 -24.42 -27.66
C ILE A 755 -12.39 -23.59 -27.92
N PHE A 756 -11.89 -22.90 -26.90
CA PHE A 756 -10.67 -22.10 -26.98
C PHE A 756 -9.66 -22.53 -25.92
N ASN A 757 -8.37 -22.44 -26.22
CA ASN A 757 -7.33 -22.55 -25.20
C ASN A 757 -7.20 -21.21 -24.41
N LEU A 758 -6.35 -21.19 -23.38
CA LEU A 758 -6.15 -19.98 -22.56
C LEU A 758 -5.50 -18.81 -23.33
N ALA A 759 -4.89 -19.06 -24.47
CA ALA A 759 -4.35 -18.04 -25.36
C ALA A 759 -5.39 -17.46 -26.32
N GLY A 760 -6.69 -17.86 -26.20
CA GLY A 760 -7.76 -17.40 -27.06
C GLY A 760 -7.79 -18.05 -28.45
N GLN A 761 -7.00 -19.09 -28.71
CA GLN A 761 -6.99 -19.81 -29.98
C GLN A 761 -8.07 -20.90 -29.98
N GLN A 762 -8.85 -20.97 -31.05
CA GLN A 762 -9.89 -21.99 -31.19
C GLN A 762 -9.30 -23.41 -31.32
N CYS A 763 -9.80 -24.32 -30.49
CA CYS A 763 -9.43 -25.72 -30.51
C CYS A 763 -10.45 -26.55 -31.30
N PRO A 764 -10.04 -27.47 -32.18
CA PRO A 764 -10.96 -28.29 -32.96
C PRO A 764 -11.70 -29.37 -32.13
N SER A 765 -11.23 -29.64 -30.91
CA SER A 765 -11.83 -30.58 -29.96
C SER A 765 -11.41 -30.27 -28.52
N ILE A 766 -12.08 -30.87 -27.54
CA ILE A 766 -11.69 -30.77 -26.12
C ILE A 766 -10.26 -31.31 -25.94
N PRO A 767 -9.32 -30.51 -25.39
CA PRO A 767 -7.96 -31.00 -25.11
C PRO A 767 -7.97 -32.22 -24.18
N GLN A 768 -7.09 -33.17 -24.38
CA GLN A 768 -6.98 -34.34 -23.51
C GLN A 768 -6.45 -34.00 -22.10
N LYS A 769 -5.70 -32.90 -21.96
CA LYS A 769 -5.22 -32.35 -20.68
C LYS A 769 -5.12 -30.87 -20.76
N GLY A 770 -5.36 -30.19 -19.63
CA GLY A 770 -5.17 -28.77 -19.47
C GLY A 770 -6.47 -27.98 -19.36
N VAL A 771 -6.36 -26.65 -19.41
CA VAL A 771 -7.49 -25.73 -19.24
C VAL A 771 -7.98 -25.22 -20.57
N PHE A 772 -9.30 -25.19 -20.77
CA PHE A 772 -9.92 -24.67 -21.99
C PHE A 772 -11.20 -23.90 -21.65
N ILE A 773 -11.64 -23.07 -22.59
CA ILE A 773 -12.86 -22.27 -22.50
C ILE A 773 -13.88 -22.84 -23.50
N LYS A 774 -15.06 -23.15 -23.03
CA LYS A 774 -16.19 -23.60 -23.85
C LYS A 774 -17.43 -22.81 -23.47
N ASN A 775 -18.09 -22.19 -24.43
CA ASN A 775 -19.26 -21.33 -24.19
C ASN A 775 -19.03 -20.26 -23.10
N GLY A 776 -17.86 -19.63 -23.13
CA GLY A 776 -17.47 -18.60 -22.15
C GLY A 776 -17.14 -19.10 -20.75
N LYS A 777 -17.15 -20.43 -20.50
CA LYS A 777 -16.80 -21.04 -19.21
C LYS A 777 -15.46 -21.79 -19.27
N LYS A 778 -14.69 -21.69 -18.19
CA LYS A 778 -13.40 -22.38 -18.03
C LYS A 778 -13.62 -23.82 -17.56
N TYR A 779 -12.94 -24.77 -18.20
CA TYR A 779 -12.96 -26.19 -17.86
C TYR A 779 -11.53 -26.72 -17.73
N VAL A 780 -11.35 -27.76 -16.93
CA VAL A 780 -10.09 -28.49 -16.80
C VAL A 780 -10.30 -29.90 -17.38
N ALA A 781 -9.47 -30.30 -18.31
CA ALA A 781 -9.34 -31.69 -18.76
C ALA A 781 -8.19 -32.34 -17.99
N ASN A 782 -8.48 -33.41 -17.27
CA ASN A 782 -7.53 -34.17 -16.43
C ASN A 782 -6.77 -35.23 -17.21
#